data_82449ccd5a0db4440e6da06b912f5938
#
_entry.id   82449ccd5a0db4440e6da06b912f5938
#
_cell.length_a   1.000
_cell.length_b   1.000
_cell.length_c   1.000
_cell.angle_alpha   90.00
_cell.angle_beta   90.00
_cell.angle_gamma   90.00
#
_symmetry.space_group_name_H-M   'P 1'
#
loop_
_entity.id
_entity.type
_entity.pdbx_description
1 polymer ?
#
loop_
_entity_poly.entity_id
_entity_poly.type
_entity_poly.pdbx_seq_one_letter_code
_entity_poly.pdbx_strand_id
1 'polypeptide(L)'
;MADIRFRINGEEHVVPRKFPVTTSLNEYLRETAGLKGTKVMCREAGCGCCAVSVTHLPPDSQTLKTYSVQSCLTPLYAVDGWQITTVEGIGSQRDGFHPIQERVAKFNGTQCGYCTPGMVMNMYGLLHQKSNITAQDIEDNFDGNLCRCTGYRPILDAMKSFAEDANIPKRKPIDIEDLNKKLCPKTGDECSNSCASRSLNLQLNGVSWYRPVSLEDLGKLMAGNKTKKIRLLFGNTSTGIYKNEGPYDVYIDLHRVKELFSFETSANKVRLGAATTLTQLLERLKGHQDKSGFKYFGQMYRHLKVVANVMVRNSGCIAGNLMIKHRHNEFPSDLFTMMEGAGAEVEVFCATNGQTTTVSMLDFLTKVDMSDKVITAVLLPSLPDNVVYRSFKVTPRWQNAHAYINAAFKIPFTAQTIKGRPSIVIGGISSKTVHATKTEEFLSNKCLSVPIVKEAYSILREELIPTESPLEASPKYRKELASSLLYKVLLGLNTSRNSKLWSGTENLYRPISSGLQTYQEMAEEFPLKQGLPKKTAPLQASGEAVFVNDMPRFHNELYGAMVLTEVGSATLGSVDASEAMKIPGVTHFFTAKDIIGENNYKVSSGLFQFPPHELFVGKEVFYAGQPVGLILAGMHSTAMYLLLVFFKDKVSLQYYLILYSDIDFTWVIIIFLFRII
;
A
#
# COMPACT_ATOMS: atom_id res chain seq x y z
N MET A 1 -35.10 6.61 4.38
CA MET A 1 -33.80 5.91 4.50
C MET A 1 -32.71 6.80 3.95
N ALA A 2 -31.62 6.97 4.69
CA ALA A 2 -30.65 8.00 4.36
C ALA A 2 -29.69 7.50 3.24
N ASP A 3 -29.60 8.27 2.15
CA ASP A 3 -28.64 8.03 1.07
C ASP A 3 -27.23 8.49 1.46
N ILE A 4 -26.20 7.93 0.82
CA ILE A 4 -24.82 8.40 0.94
C ILE A 4 -24.69 9.74 0.22
N ARG A 5 -24.09 10.73 0.91
CA ARG A 5 -23.85 12.06 0.37
C ARG A 5 -22.44 12.52 0.67
N PHE A 6 -21.76 13.02 -0.33
CA PHE A 6 -20.42 13.61 -0.21
C PHE A 6 -20.23 14.67 -1.29
N ARG A 7 -19.13 15.41 -1.23
CA ARG A 7 -18.82 16.43 -2.25
C ARG A 7 -17.60 16.03 -3.04
N ILE A 8 -17.63 16.34 -4.34
CA ILE A 8 -16.48 16.23 -5.23
C ILE A 8 -16.24 17.61 -5.84
N ASN A 9 -15.06 18.17 -5.62
CA ASN A 9 -14.68 19.50 -6.11
C ASN A 9 -15.71 20.60 -5.78
N GLY A 10 -16.35 20.48 -4.62
CA GLY A 10 -17.39 21.42 -4.14
C GLY A 10 -18.81 21.02 -4.54
N GLU A 11 -19.04 20.16 -5.52
CA GLU A 11 -20.37 19.72 -5.93
C GLU A 11 -20.88 18.55 -5.10
N GLU A 12 -22.20 18.59 -4.75
CA GLU A 12 -22.83 17.53 -3.96
C GLU A 12 -23.17 16.32 -4.83
N HIS A 13 -22.79 15.14 -4.35
CA HIS A 13 -23.11 13.86 -4.95
C HIS A 13 -23.99 13.03 -4.01
N VAL A 14 -25.13 12.57 -4.52
CA VAL A 14 -26.01 11.62 -3.84
C VAL A 14 -25.88 10.26 -4.52
N VAL A 15 -25.40 9.28 -3.77
CA VAL A 15 -25.11 7.94 -4.32
C VAL A 15 -26.37 7.07 -4.29
N PRO A 16 -26.90 6.68 -5.44
CA PRO A 16 -28.02 5.72 -5.49
C PRO A 16 -27.54 4.33 -5.06
N ARG A 17 -28.44 3.55 -4.44
CA ARG A 17 -28.15 2.20 -3.90
C ARG A 17 -27.95 1.12 -4.97
N LYS A 18 -27.84 1.51 -6.22
CA LYS A 18 -27.65 0.57 -7.35
C LYS A 18 -26.21 0.08 -7.51
N PHE A 19 -25.25 0.74 -6.90
CA PHE A 19 -23.84 0.34 -7.02
C PHE A 19 -23.56 -0.91 -6.17
N PRO A 20 -22.75 -1.85 -6.67
CA PRO A 20 -22.21 -2.94 -5.87
C PRO A 20 -21.50 -2.43 -4.61
N VAL A 21 -21.55 -3.19 -3.52
CA VAL A 21 -20.90 -2.84 -2.25
C VAL A 21 -19.37 -2.71 -2.39
N THR A 22 -18.81 -3.39 -3.37
CA THR A 22 -17.38 -3.40 -3.69
C THR A 22 -16.93 -2.24 -4.58
N THR A 23 -17.85 -1.40 -5.05
CA THR A 23 -17.52 -0.25 -5.90
C THR A 23 -16.55 0.67 -5.17
N SER A 24 -15.41 0.97 -5.80
CA SER A 24 -14.42 1.89 -5.28
C SER A 24 -14.77 3.35 -5.60
N LEU A 25 -14.23 4.28 -4.80
CA LEU A 25 -14.31 5.71 -5.11
C LEU A 25 -13.73 6.01 -6.49
N ASN A 26 -12.65 5.35 -6.90
CA ASN A 26 -12.05 5.55 -8.22
C ASN A 26 -13.01 5.20 -9.36
N GLU A 27 -13.70 4.08 -9.26
CA GLU A 27 -14.70 3.69 -10.26
C GLU A 27 -15.83 4.70 -10.35
N TYR A 28 -16.33 5.20 -9.21
CA TYR A 28 -17.35 6.23 -9.20
C TYR A 28 -16.88 7.55 -9.83
N LEU A 29 -15.67 8.01 -9.48
CA LEU A 29 -15.07 9.24 -10.05
C LEU A 29 -14.96 9.15 -11.57
N ARG A 30 -14.46 8.03 -12.09
CA ARG A 30 -14.18 7.88 -13.51
C ARG A 30 -15.40 7.55 -14.36
N GLU A 31 -16.25 6.64 -13.87
CA GLU A 31 -17.37 6.08 -14.67
C GLU A 31 -18.69 6.80 -14.45
N THR A 32 -18.88 7.46 -13.29
CA THR A 32 -20.14 8.14 -12.94
C THR A 32 -19.97 9.66 -12.92
N ALA A 33 -18.96 10.16 -12.21
CA ALA A 33 -18.72 11.60 -12.15
C ALA A 33 -17.96 12.15 -13.37
N GLY A 34 -17.42 11.29 -14.24
CA GLY A 34 -16.70 11.70 -15.45
C GLY A 34 -15.32 12.30 -15.21
N LEU A 35 -14.81 12.26 -13.97
CA LEU A 35 -13.53 12.87 -13.57
C LEU A 35 -12.38 11.89 -13.84
N LYS A 36 -11.95 11.84 -15.11
CA LYS A 36 -10.97 10.88 -15.62
C LYS A 36 -9.52 11.32 -15.44
N GLY A 37 -9.27 12.51 -14.94
CA GLY A 37 -7.96 12.97 -14.50
C GLY A 37 -7.41 12.12 -13.36
N THR A 38 -8.27 11.61 -12.49
CA THR A 38 -7.91 10.56 -11.51
C THR A 38 -7.69 9.24 -12.23
N LYS A 39 -6.41 8.84 -12.37
CA LYS A 39 -6.04 7.64 -13.16
C LYS A 39 -6.22 6.34 -12.36
N VAL A 40 -6.16 5.20 -13.05
CA VAL A 40 -6.20 3.87 -12.43
C VAL A 40 -5.20 2.93 -13.12
N MET A 41 -4.38 2.22 -12.35
CA MET A 41 -3.40 1.27 -12.89
C MET A 41 -3.36 -0.02 -12.08
N CYS A 42 -2.76 -0.03 -10.89
CA CYS A 42 -2.53 -1.28 -10.14
C CYS A 42 -3.75 -1.82 -9.42
N ARG A 43 -4.67 -0.97 -8.96
CA ARG A 43 -5.81 -1.32 -8.08
C ARG A 43 -5.41 -2.05 -6.79
N GLU A 44 -4.19 -1.78 -6.29
CA GLU A 44 -3.56 -2.44 -5.14
C GLU A 44 -2.97 -1.46 -4.13
N ALA A 45 -3.26 -0.17 -4.30
CA ALA A 45 -2.65 0.90 -3.50
C ALA A 45 -1.11 1.02 -3.64
N GLY A 46 -0.50 0.43 -4.67
CA GLY A 46 0.95 0.39 -4.85
C GLY A 46 1.54 1.48 -5.76
N CYS A 47 0.77 1.98 -6.75
CA CYS A 47 1.32 2.88 -7.79
C CYS A 47 1.04 4.37 -7.57
N GLY A 48 0.03 4.74 -6.76
CA GLY A 48 -0.31 6.12 -6.43
C GLY A 48 -0.94 6.95 -7.54
N CYS A 49 -1.21 6.42 -8.74
CA CYS A 49 -1.80 7.19 -9.83
C CYS A 49 -3.27 7.57 -9.59
N CYS A 50 -3.96 6.86 -8.69
CA CYS A 50 -5.34 7.09 -8.29
C CYS A 50 -5.48 8.00 -7.06
N ALA A 51 -4.42 8.71 -6.66
CA ALA A 51 -4.44 9.59 -5.50
C ALA A 51 -5.47 10.72 -5.66
N VAL A 52 -6.24 10.95 -4.61
CA VAL A 52 -7.15 12.09 -4.42
C VAL A 52 -6.93 12.66 -3.04
N SER A 53 -7.26 13.93 -2.84
CA SER A 53 -7.28 14.53 -1.51
C SER A 53 -8.67 14.40 -0.91
N VAL A 54 -8.73 14.05 0.38
CA VAL A 54 -9.99 13.94 1.11
C VAL A 54 -9.95 14.81 2.34
N THR A 55 -11.09 15.44 2.63
CA THR A 55 -11.29 16.23 3.84
C THR A 55 -12.50 15.72 4.58
N HIS A 56 -12.33 15.36 5.83
CA HIS A 56 -13.43 14.93 6.70
C HIS A 56 -13.11 15.20 8.19
N LEU A 57 -14.11 15.05 9.03
CA LEU A 57 -13.96 15.16 10.48
C LEU A 57 -13.78 13.76 11.09
N PRO A 58 -12.56 13.39 11.57
CA PRO A 58 -12.36 12.15 12.30
C PRO A 58 -13.10 12.15 13.64
N PRO A 59 -13.51 10.99 14.18
CA PRO A 59 -14.23 10.90 15.46
C PRO A 59 -13.43 11.38 16.67
N ASP A 60 -12.12 11.30 16.60
CA ASP A 60 -11.17 11.73 17.65
C ASP A 60 -10.69 13.18 17.48
N SER A 61 -11.25 13.92 16.54
CA SER A 61 -10.83 15.28 16.23
C SER A 61 -12.00 16.28 16.29
N GLN A 62 -11.71 17.49 16.72
CA GLN A 62 -12.63 18.63 16.62
C GLN A 62 -12.41 19.45 15.34
N THR A 63 -11.40 19.10 14.54
CA THR A 63 -11.03 19.81 13.32
C THR A 63 -11.06 18.89 12.12
N LEU A 64 -11.45 19.44 10.98
CA LEU A 64 -11.36 18.77 9.70
C LEU A 64 -9.91 18.41 9.40
N LYS A 65 -9.70 17.22 8.87
CA LYS A 65 -8.39 16.74 8.44
C LYS A 65 -8.39 16.54 6.93
N THR A 66 -7.35 17.05 6.28
CA THR A 66 -7.13 16.89 4.83
C THR A 66 -5.87 16.07 4.61
N TYR A 67 -5.96 15.06 3.77
CA TYR A 67 -4.83 14.21 3.40
C TYR A 67 -5.12 13.44 2.11
N SER A 68 -4.09 12.89 1.49
CA SER A 68 -4.24 12.07 0.28
C SER A 68 -4.53 10.61 0.61
N VAL A 69 -5.43 10.03 -0.21
CA VAL A 69 -5.79 8.60 -0.17
C VAL A 69 -5.75 7.99 -1.57
N GLN A 70 -5.74 6.67 -1.62
CA GLN A 70 -5.82 5.92 -2.86
C GLN A 70 -7.28 5.54 -3.15
N SER A 71 -7.89 6.24 -4.09
CA SER A 71 -9.30 6.06 -4.44
C SER A 71 -9.65 4.65 -4.94
N CYS A 72 -8.67 3.89 -5.46
CA CYS A 72 -8.90 2.54 -5.97
C CYS A 72 -9.26 1.49 -4.89
N LEU A 73 -8.86 1.71 -3.63
CA LEU A 73 -9.21 0.84 -2.51
C LEU A 73 -10.20 1.46 -1.52
N THR A 74 -10.48 2.77 -1.66
CA THR A 74 -11.48 3.45 -0.83
C THR A 74 -12.87 3.03 -1.27
N PRO A 75 -13.67 2.37 -0.41
CA PRO A 75 -15.02 1.97 -0.78
C PRO A 75 -15.94 3.18 -0.95
N LEU A 76 -16.79 3.18 -1.96
CA LEU A 76 -17.73 4.26 -2.24
C LEU A 76 -18.64 4.59 -1.05
N TYR A 77 -19.12 3.57 -0.35
CA TYR A 77 -20.03 3.75 0.78
C TYR A 77 -19.35 4.22 2.08
N ALA A 78 -18.01 4.19 2.14
CA ALA A 78 -17.25 4.69 3.29
C ALA A 78 -17.10 6.21 3.30
N VAL A 79 -17.23 6.89 2.14
CA VAL A 79 -16.96 8.34 2.00
C VAL A 79 -18.15 9.25 2.32
N ASP A 80 -19.19 8.74 2.97
CA ASP A 80 -20.35 9.56 3.38
C ASP A 80 -19.91 10.74 4.26
N GLY A 81 -20.27 11.95 3.84
CA GLY A 81 -19.92 13.18 4.51
C GLY A 81 -18.49 13.67 4.26
N TRP A 82 -17.75 13.08 3.33
CA TRP A 82 -16.42 13.55 2.96
C TRP A 82 -16.47 14.62 1.87
N GLN A 83 -15.45 15.46 1.84
CA GLN A 83 -15.13 16.31 0.70
C GLN A 83 -13.93 15.68 -0.03
N ILE A 84 -14.10 15.47 -1.32
CA ILE A 84 -13.10 14.86 -2.20
C ILE A 84 -12.64 15.91 -3.18
N THR A 85 -11.34 16.10 -3.28
CA THR A 85 -10.72 16.97 -4.27
C THR A 85 -9.92 16.13 -5.25
N THR A 86 -10.24 16.23 -6.53
CA THR A 86 -9.52 15.58 -7.62
C THR A 86 -8.60 16.60 -8.32
N VAL A 87 -7.76 16.11 -9.21
CA VAL A 87 -6.81 16.99 -9.94
C VAL A 87 -7.51 18.06 -10.77
N GLU A 88 -8.72 17.77 -11.27
CA GLU A 88 -9.55 18.72 -12.01
C GLU A 88 -10.08 19.84 -11.12
N GLY A 89 -10.23 19.60 -9.81
CA GLY A 89 -10.76 20.58 -8.87
C GLY A 89 -9.75 21.58 -8.33
N ILE A 90 -8.46 21.46 -8.71
CA ILE A 90 -7.42 22.38 -8.22
C ILE A 90 -6.90 23.34 -9.29
N GLY A 91 -7.19 23.11 -10.57
CA GLY A 91 -6.79 23.99 -11.67
C GLY A 91 -6.89 23.31 -13.02
N SER A 92 -7.14 24.12 -14.04
CA SER A 92 -7.34 23.69 -15.44
C SER A 92 -6.80 24.71 -16.42
N GLN A 93 -6.76 24.35 -17.70
CA GLN A 93 -6.40 25.28 -18.75
C GLN A 93 -7.35 26.50 -18.82
N ARG A 94 -8.63 26.29 -18.47
CA ARG A 94 -9.64 27.37 -18.50
C ARG A 94 -9.53 28.28 -17.28
N ASP A 95 -9.35 27.72 -16.09
CA ASP A 95 -9.47 28.45 -14.82
C ASP A 95 -8.11 28.87 -14.25
N GLY A 96 -7.01 28.49 -14.92
CA GLY A 96 -5.63 28.65 -14.47
C GLY A 96 -5.11 27.41 -13.76
N PHE A 97 -3.82 27.16 -13.88
CA PHE A 97 -3.18 26.00 -13.27
C PHE A 97 -2.75 26.29 -11.83
N HIS A 98 -2.96 25.30 -10.97
CA HIS A 98 -2.44 25.34 -9.61
C HIS A 98 -0.89 25.34 -9.62
N PRO A 99 -0.21 26.02 -8.69
CA PRO A 99 1.25 26.10 -8.64
C PRO A 99 1.97 24.74 -8.66
N ILE A 100 1.38 23.68 -8.08
CA ILE A 100 1.93 22.32 -8.17
C ILE A 100 1.92 21.83 -9.62
N GLN A 101 0.82 22.02 -10.34
CA GLN A 101 0.67 21.64 -11.75
C GLN A 101 1.70 22.40 -12.62
N GLU A 102 1.83 23.70 -12.43
CA GLU A 102 2.83 24.52 -13.12
C GLU A 102 4.27 24.09 -12.84
N ARG A 103 4.61 23.81 -11.57
CA ARG A 103 5.97 23.41 -11.20
C ARG A 103 6.35 22.09 -11.83
N VAL A 104 5.49 21.09 -11.80
CA VAL A 104 5.73 19.80 -12.45
C VAL A 104 5.99 19.98 -13.94
N ALA A 105 5.21 20.84 -14.62
CA ALA A 105 5.40 21.14 -16.03
C ALA A 105 6.74 21.87 -16.29
N LYS A 106 7.04 22.92 -15.51
CA LYS A 106 8.25 23.76 -15.67
C LYS A 106 9.54 23.02 -15.35
N PHE A 107 9.52 22.02 -14.46
CA PHE A 107 10.68 21.22 -14.09
C PHE A 107 10.86 19.96 -14.95
N ASN A 108 10.10 19.83 -16.04
CA ASN A 108 10.09 18.63 -16.89
C ASN A 108 9.73 17.34 -16.10
N GLY A 109 8.90 17.48 -15.07
CA GLY A 109 8.48 16.41 -14.19
C GLY A 109 7.49 15.41 -14.80
N THR A 110 7.18 15.54 -16.09
CA THR A 110 6.24 14.68 -16.79
C THR A 110 6.75 14.26 -18.17
N GLN A 111 6.66 12.98 -18.50
CA GLN A 111 6.95 12.42 -19.82
C GLN A 111 5.69 11.81 -20.42
N CYS A 112 5.36 10.52 -20.16
CA CYS A 112 4.07 9.99 -20.62
C CYS A 112 2.88 10.66 -19.93
N GLY A 113 3.04 11.17 -18.72
CA GLY A 113 2.05 11.94 -17.98
C GLY A 113 1.01 11.13 -17.21
N TYR A 114 0.99 9.81 -17.34
CA TYR A 114 -0.05 8.97 -16.72
C TYR A 114 -0.03 9.01 -15.18
N CYS A 115 1.15 9.04 -14.56
CA CYS A 115 1.29 9.14 -13.10
C CYS A 115 1.16 10.56 -12.56
N THR A 116 1.24 11.58 -13.43
CA THR A 116 1.39 12.98 -13.03
C THR A 116 0.23 13.52 -12.20
N PRO A 117 -1.06 13.27 -12.52
CA PRO A 117 -2.17 13.68 -11.67
C PRO A 117 -2.08 13.13 -10.24
N GLY A 118 -1.72 11.87 -10.10
CA GLY A 118 -1.53 11.25 -8.77
C GLY A 118 -0.37 11.87 -7.97
N MET A 119 0.73 12.25 -8.64
CA MET A 119 1.84 12.98 -8.01
C MET A 119 1.39 14.36 -7.52
N VAL A 120 0.64 15.09 -8.35
CA VAL A 120 0.07 16.41 -8.03
C VAL A 120 -0.85 16.31 -6.82
N MET A 121 -1.79 15.37 -6.80
CA MET A 121 -2.74 15.22 -5.70
C MET A 121 -2.10 14.72 -4.40
N ASN A 122 -1.03 13.94 -4.48
CA ASN A 122 -0.28 13.56 -3.28
C ASN A 122 0.44 14.77 -2.67
N MET A 123 1.04 15.63 -3.50
CA MET A 123 1.64 16.88 -3.01
C MET A 123 0.59 17.83 -2.45
N TYR A 124 -0.55 17.97 -3.13
CA TYR A 124 -1.66 18.79 -2.66
C TYR A 124 -2.12 18.36 -1.25
N GLY A 125 -2.31 17.06 -1.04
CA GLY A 125 -2.64 16.53 0.29
C GLY A 125 -1.57 16.83 1.35
N LEU A 126 -0.28 16.73 1.01
CA LEU A 126 0.82 17.05 1.92
C LEU A 126 0.82 18.54 2.33
N LEU A 127 0.64 19.44 1.38
CA LEU A 127 0.59 20.90 1.63
C LEU A 127 -0.56 21.29 2.57
N HIS A 128 -1.68 20.56 2.54
CA HIS A 128 -2.82 20.78 3.42
C HIS A 128 -2.70 20.09 4.79
N GLN A 129 -1.87 19.06 4.86
CA GLN A 129 -1.65 18.30 6.10
C GLN A 129 -0.61 18.96 7.02
N LYS A 130 0.36 19.67 6.46
CA LYS A 130 1.50 20.23 7.19
C LYS A 130 1.84 21.63 6.68
N SER A 131 1.96 22.60 7.60
CA SER A 131 2.27 24.00 7.28
C SER A 131 3.73 24.23 6.92
N ASN A 132 4.67 23.63 7.65
CA ASN A 132 6.12 23.85 7.48
C ASN A 132 6.76 22.59 6.89
N ILE A 133 6.79 22.51 5.56
CA ILE A 133 7.25 21.31 4.84
C ILE A 133 8.72 21.45 4.53
N THR A 134 9.52 20.45 4.91
CA THR A 134 10.93 20.33 4.55
C THR A 134 11.12 19.47 3.30
N ALA A 135 12.29 19.57 2.67
CA ALA A 135 12.66 18.69 1.55
C ALA A 135 12.63 17.21 1.93
N GLN A 136 12.95 16.89 3.20
CA GLN A 136 12.84 15.52 3.71
C GLN A 136 11.39 15.04 3.83
N ASP A 137 10.47 15.91 4.28
CA ASP A 137 9.04 15.55 4.32
C ASP A 137 8.51 15.21 2.93
N ILE A 138 8.96 15.92 1.91
CA ILE A 138 8.59 15.67 0.52
C ILE A 138 9.17 14.34 0.04
N GLU A 139 10.46 14.06 0.26
CA GLU A 139 11.06 12.76 -0.10
C GLU A 139 10.29 11.60 0.55
N ASP A 140 9.94 11.74 1.83
CA ASP A 140 9.22 10.73 2.59
C ASP A 140 7.76 10.54 2.12
N ASN A 141 7.17 11.54 1.45
CA ASN A 141 5.76 11.51 1.03
C ASN A 141 5.54 10.89 -0.35
N PHE A 142 6.57 10.79 -1.18
CA PHE A 142 6.46 10.25 -2.54
C PHE A 142 6.81 8.76 -2.66
N ASP A 143 6.85 8.04 -1.56
CA ASP A 143 7.16 6.62 -1.47
C ASP A 143 6.14 5.70 -2.18
N GLY A 144 4.89 6.15 -2.32
CA GLY A 144 3.78 5.43 -2.92
C GLY A 144 3.43 5.82 -4.34
N ASN A 145 4.19 6.72 -4.97
CA ASN A 145 3.92 7.18 -6.33
C ASN A 145 4.93 6.59 -7.31
N LEU A 146 4.46 5.78 -8.25
CA LEU A 146 5.29 5.09 -9.24
C LEU A 146 5.36 5.87 -10.55
N CYS A 147 6.58 6.21 -10.99
CA CYS A 147 6.87 6.73 -12.32
C CYS A 147 7.93 5.89 -13.01
N ARG A 148 7.63 5.34 -14.20
CA ARG A 148 8.59 4.54 -14.97
C ARG A 148 9.48 5.38 -15.87
N CYS A 149 9.06 6.61 -16.23
CA CYS A 149 9.66 7.39 -17.32
C CYS A 149 10.77 8.33 -16.86
N THR A 150 10.53 9.12 -15.77
CA THR A 150 11.33 10.31 -15.44
C THR A 150 12.55 10.04 -14.58
N GLY A 151 12.64 8.87 -13.95
CA GLY A 151 13.63 8.60 -12.90
C GLY A 151 13.42 9.41 -11.62
N TYR A 152 12.24 10.01 -11.44
CA TYR A 152 11.78 10.78 -10.25
C TYR A 152 12.44 12.13 -10.01
N ARG A 153 13.67 12.33 -10.44
CA ARG A 153 14.46 13.52 -10.11
C ARG A 153 13.73 14.85 -10.43
N PRO A 154 13.26 15.08 -11.66
CA PRO A 154 12.58 16.34 -11.98
C PRO A 154 11.25 16.49 -11.23
N ILE A 155 10.55 15.40 -10.90
CA ILE A 155 9.34 15.45 -10.08
C ILE A 155 9.67 15.91 -8.67
N LEU A 156 10.64 15.27 -8.02
CA LEU A 156 11.04 15.62 -6.65
C LEU A 156 11.61 17.03 -6.56
N ASP A 157 12.39 17.48 -7.54
CA ASP A 157 12.91 18.84 -7.58
C ASP A 157 11.78 19.87 -7.71
N ALA A 158 10.77 19.60 -8.57
CA ALA A 158 9.56 20.41 -8.65
C ALA A 158 8.83 20.50 -7.31
N MET A 159 8.65 19.37 -6.62
CA MET A 159 7.93 19.33 -5.34
C MET A 159 8.75 19.96 -4.22
N LYS A 160 10.06 19.71 -4.14
CA LYS A 160 10.96 20.34 -3.15
C LYS A 160 11.07 21.85 -3.31
N SER A 161 10.71 22.42 -4.45
CA SER A 161 10.63 23.87 -4.61
C SER A 161 9.57 24.53 -3.71
N PHE A 162 8.68 23.76 -3.08
CA PHE A 162 7.73 24.22 -2.07
C PHE A 162 8.25 24.07 -0.63
N ALA A 163 9.40 23.43 -0.42
CA ALA A 163 9.98 23.22 0.91
C ALA A 163 10.51 24.54 1.50
N GLU A 164 10.42 24.70 2.82
CA GLU A 164 10.95 25.87 3.51
C GLU A 164 12.48 25.96 3.47
N ASP A 165 13.14 24.80 3.48
CA ASP A 165 14.58 24.65 3.40
C ASP A 165 15.10 24.53 1.95
N ALA A 166 14.26 24.86 0.95
CA ALA A 166 14.67 24.82 -0.45
C ALA A 166 15.63 25.99 -0.80
N ASN A 167 16.75 25.67 -1.42
CA ASN A 167 17.70 26.66 -1.97
C ASN A 167 17.25 27.26 -3.31
N ILE A 168 15.95 27.34 -3.56
CA ILE A 168 15.35 27.83 -4.80
C ILE A 168 14.61 29.14 -4.49
N PRO A 169 14.71 30.19 -5.35
CA PRO A 169 13.98 31.43 -5.13
C PRO A 169 12.49 31.19 -4.93
N LYS A 170 11.99 31.52 -3.73
CA LYS A 170 10.57 31.37 -3.37
C LYS A 170 9.75 32.28 -4.26
N ARG A 171 8.96 31.73 -5.20
CA ARG A 171 7.77 32.42 -5.70
C ARG A 171 6.70 32.27 -4.64
N LYS A 172 5.94 33.37 -4.41
CA LYS A 172 4.89 33.46 -3.38
C LYS A 172 4.11 32.15 -3.24
N PRO A 173 3.93 31.65 -2.01
CA PRO A 173 3.01 30.54 -1.74
C PRO A 173 1.60 30.93 -2.19
N ILE A 174 0.78 29.93 -2.43
CA ILE A 174 -0.67 30.03 -2.56
C ILE A 174 -1.19 30.81 -1.37
N ASP A 175 -2.15 31.67 -1.62
CA ASP A 175 -2.84 32.43 -0.58
C ASP A 175 -3.48 31.43 0.41
N ILE A 176 -2.97 31.42 1.64
CA ILE A 176 -3.44 30.53 2.71
C ILE A 176 -4.92 30.80 3.05
N GLU A 177 -5.45 31.94 2.64
CA GLU A 177 -6.84 32.31 2.85
C GLU A 177 -7.84 31.42 2.12
N ASP A 178 -7.46 30.86 0.96
CA ASP A 178 -8.28 29.85 0.26
C ASP A 178 -8.30 28.48 0.97
N LEU A 179 -7.37 28.25 1.88
CA LEU A 179 -7.28 27.00 2.67
C LEU A 179 -8.18 27.00 3.92
N ASN A 180 -8.74 28.16 4.30
CA ASN A 180 -9.40 28.37 5.59
C ASN A 180 -10.93 28.33 5.59
N LYS A 181 -11.58 28.02 4.48
CA LYS A 181 -13.03 27.85 4.50
C LYS A 181 -13.39 26.49 5.15
N LYS A 182 -13.56 26.52 6.48
CA LYS A 182 -14.10 25.41 7.32
C LYS A 182 -15.58 25.18 7.00
N LEU A 183 -15.92 24.97 5.75
CA LEU A 183 -17.29 24.73 5.33
C LEU A 183 -17.66 23.26 5.57
N CYS A 184 -18.83 23.04 6.12
CA CYS A 184 -19.37 21.69 6.27
C CYS A 184 -19.51 21.03 4.89
N PRO A 185 -18.93 19.83 4.65
CA PRO A 185 -19.05 19.14 3.36
C PRO A 185 -20.50 18.87 2.93
N LYS A 186 -21.45 18.84 3.88
CA LYS A 186 -22.87 18.57 3.62
C LYS A 186 -23.70 19.81 3.35
N THR A 187 -23.47 20.89 4.07
CA THR A 187 -24.36 22.08 4.00
C THR A 187 -23.72 23.25 3.27
N GLY A 188 -22.41 23.26 3.10
CA GLY A 188 -21.67 24.40 2.58
C GLY A 188 -21.48 25.55 3.57
N ASP A 189 -22.06 25.44 4.78
CA ASP A 189 -21.96 26.43 5.88
C ASP A 189 -20.86 26.03 6.85
N GLU A 190 -20.61 26.84 7.89
CA GLU A 190 -19.71 26.45 8.97
C GLU A 190 -20.11 25.12 9.60
N CYS A 191 -19.14 24.24 9.83
CA CYS A 191 -19.40 22.88 10.31
C CYS A 191 -19.94 22.87 11.74
N SER A 192 -21.24 22.57 11.90
CA SER A 192 -21.90 22.41 13.20
C SER A 192 -21.61 21.08 13.90
N ASN A 193 -20.71 20.23 13.39
CA ASN A 193 -20.41 18.89 13.88
C ASN A 193 -21.57 17.88 13.91
N SER A 194 -22.78 18.27 13.52
CA SER A 194 -23.97 17.39 13.52
C SER A 194 -23.89 16.21 12.53
N CYS A 195 -23.01 16.31 11.54
CA CYS A 195 -22.81 15.26 10.52
C CYS A 195 -21.95 14.09 11.00
N ALA A 196 -21.20 14.27 12.10
CA ALA A 196 -20.15 13.33 12.52
C ALA A 196 -20.66 12.07 13.22
N SER A 197 -21.93 11.99 13.63
CA SER A 197 -22.44 10.93 14.52
C SER A 197 -23.60 10.11 13.95
N ARG A 198 -23.74 10.03 12.61
CA ARG A 198 -24.86 9.30 12.00
C ARG A 198 -24.52 7.82 11.78
N SER A 199 -25.33 6.91 12.35
CA SER A 199 -25.34 5.50 11.98
C SER A 199 -25.91 5.31 10.56
N LEU A 200 -25.42 4.28 9.85
CA LEU A 200 -25.93 3.91 8.55
C LEU A 200 -26.37 2.43 8.55
N ASN A 201 -27.47 2.17 7.83
CA ASN A 201 -27.96 0.83 7.55
C ASN A 201 -28.45 0.82 6.09
N LEU A 202 -27.72 0.13 5.21
CA LEU A 202 -28.02 0.05 3.79
C LEU A 202 -28.19 -1.40 3.39
N GLN A 203 -29.15 -1.67 2.52
CA GLN A 203 -29.30 -2.95 1.82
C GLN A 203 -28.93 -2.73 0.35
N LEU A 204 -27.92 -3.47 -0.13
CA LEU A 204 -27.27 -3.27 -1.41
C LEU A 204 -27.23 -4.59 -2.17
N ASN A 205 -28.27 -4.86 -2.99
CA ASN A 205 -28.36 -6.08 -3.81
C ASN A 205 -28.12 -7.39 -3.02
N GLY A 206 -28.77 -7.53 -1.87
CA GLY A 206 -28.64 -8.72 -1.01
C GLY A 206 -27.49 -8.67 0.00
N VAL A 207 -26.61 -7.67 -0.06
CA VAL A 207 -25.53 -7.43 0.89
C VAL A 207 -25.89 -6.29 1.85
N SER A 208 -25.61 -6.46 3.14
CA SER A 208 -25.86 -5.43 4.15
C SER A 208 -24.61 -4.58 4.39
N TRP A 209 -24.79 -3.24 4.45
CA TRP A 209 -23.76 -2.32 4.89
C TRP A 209 -24.21 -1.57 6.14
N TYR A 210 -23.44 -1.68 7.22
CA TYR A 210 -23.70 -1.01 8.49
C TYR A 210 -22.57 -0.06 8.85
N ARG A 211 -22.88 1.05 9.51
CA ARG A 211 -21.91 1.95 10.18
C ARG A 211 -22.40 2.23 11.60
N PRO A 212 -21.96 1.45 12.59
CA PRO A 212 -22.23 1.73 14.00
C PRO A 212 -21.47 2.97 14.47
N VAL A 213 -21.95 3.55 15.58
CA VAL A 213 -21.36 4.75 16.20
C VAL A 213 -20.77 4.47 17.59
N SER A 214 -21.01 3.30 18.14
CA SER A 214 -20.49 2.84 19.44
C SER A 214 -20.03 1.38 19.37
N LEU A 215 -19.21 0.97 20.34
CA LEU A 215 -18.77 -0.41 20.49
C LEU A 215 -19.95 -1.34 20.84
N GLU A 216 -20.93 -0.83 21.59
CA GLU A 216 -22.15 -1.56 21.91
C GLU A 216 -23.00 -1.85 20.67
N ASP A 217 -23.19 -0.83 19.79
CA ASP A 217 -23.91 -1.01 18.53
C ASP A 217 -23.19 -2.00 17.61
N LEU A 218 -21.87 -1.93 17.57
CA LEU A 218 -21.02 -2.88 16.83
C LEU A 218 -21.24 -4.31 17.33
N GLY A 219 -21.21 -4.50 18.64
CA GLY A 219 -21.46 -5.80 19.29
C GLY A 219 -22.84 -6.38 18.93
N LYS A 220 -23.89 -5.58 19.02
CA LYS A 220 -25.25 -5.97 18.63
C LYS A 220 -25.35 -6.38 17.16
N LEU A 221 -24.72 -5.62 16.26
CA LEU A 221 -24.69 -5.92 14.83
C LEU A 221 -23.96 -7.24 14.53
N MET A 222 -22.82 -7.47 15.17
CA MET A 222 -22.05 -8.72 15.00
C MET A 222 -22.85 -9.92 15.55
N ALA A 223 -23.40 -9.83 16.76
CA ALA A 223 -24.19 -10.88 17.36
C ALA A 223 -25.45 -11.22 16.54
N GLY A 224 -26.14 -10.19 16.02
CA GLY A 224 -27.35 -10.36 15.17
C GLY A 224 -27.06 -10.94 13.78
N ASN A 225 -25.81 -10.96 13.35
CA ASN A 225 -25.38 -11.50 12.04
C ASN A 225 -24.38 -12.66 12.18
N LYS A 226 -24.33 -13.35 13.31
CA LYS A 226 -23.37 -14.41 13.64
C LYS A 226 -23.28 -15.54 12.62
N THR A 227 -24.38 -15.85 11.90
CA THR A 227 -24.43 -16.90 10.88
C THR A 227 -23.98 -16.43 9.49
N LYS A 228 -23.72 -15.12 9.33
CA LYS A 228 -23.33 -14.50 8.06
C LYS A 228 -21.84 -14.25 8.02
N LYS A 229 -21.28 -14.19 6.81
CA LYS A 229 -19.89 -13.83 6.59
C LYS A 229 -19.71 -12.33 6.71
N ILE A 230 -19.15 -11.88 7.83
CA ILE A 230 -18.97 -10.45 8.16
C ILE A 230 -17.57 -9.98 7.75
N ARG A 231 -17.51 -8.79 7.16
CA ARG A 231 -16.27 -8.02 7.00
C ARG A 231 -16.31 -6.75 7.83
N LEU A 232 -15.44 -6.64 8.83
CA LEU A 232 -15.14 -5.39 9.49
C LEU A 232 -14.25 -4.55 8.59
N LEU A 233 -14.59 -3.28 8.40
CA LEU A 233 -13.95 -2.43 7.40
C LEU A 233 -13.51 -1.11 8.02
N PHE A 234 -12.27 -0.71 7.74
CA PHE A 234 -11.73 0.61 8.02
C PHE A 234 -11.05 1.14 6.74
N GLY A 235 -9.75 1.11 6.59
CA GLY A 235 -9.07 1.62 5.39
C GLY A 235 -9.13 0.70 4.16
N ASN A 236 -9.67 -0.51 4.28
CA ASN A 236 -9.81 -1.53 3.21
C ASN A 236 -8.52 -1.88 2.46
N THR A 237 -7.34 -1.52 2.99
CA THR A 237 -6.06 -1.68 2.30
C THR A 237 -5.61 -3.14 2.12
N SER A 238 -6.17 -4.08 2.90
CA SER A 238 -5.89 -5.52 2.75
C SER A 238 -6.36 -6.10 1.42
N THR A 239 -7.41 -5.54 0.80
CA THR A 239 -7.89 -5.98 -0.52
C THR A 239 -6.88 -5.76 -1.64
N GLY A 240 -5.91 -4.87 -1.46
CA GLY A 240 -4.79 -4.72 -2.39
C GLY A 240 -3.81 -5.89 -2.36
N ILE A 241 -3.77 -6.64 -1.25
CA ILE A 241 -2.89 -7.80 -1.07
C ILE A 241 -3.67 -9.10 -1.29
N TYR A 242 -4.82 -9.24 -0.62
CA TYR A 242 -5.68 -10.42 -0.63
C TYR A 242 -6.95 -10.15 -1.44
N LYS A 243 -6.81 -10.14 -2.76
CA LYS A 243 -7.87 -9.74 -3.72
C LYS A 243 -9.05 -10.70 -3.75
N ASN A 244 -8.83 -11.97 -3.44
CA ASN A 244 -9.81 -13.05 -3.56
C ASN A 244 -10.56 -13.34 -2.26
N GLU A 245 -10.42 -12.50 -1.22
CA GLU A 245 -11.22 -12.61 -0.02
C GLU A 245 -12.67 -12.20 -0.29
N GLY A 246 -13.60 -13.03 0.11
CA GLY A 246 -15.04 -12.80 -0.06
C GLY A 246 -15.71 -13.98 -0.76
N PRO A 247 -16.91 -13.80 -1.30
CA PRO A 247 -17.81 -12.69 -1.01
C PRO A 247 -18.23 -12.63 0.47
N TYR A 248 -18.68 -11.46 0.93
CA TYR A 248 -19.19 -11.23 2.28
C TYR A 248 -20.66 -10.82 2.22
N ASP A 249 -21.45 -11.28 3.20
CA ASP A 249 -22.88 -10.96 3.30
C ASP A 249 -23.13 -9.62 3.99
N VAL A 250 -22.19 -9.26 4.90
CA VAL A 250 -22.29 -8.07 5.75
C VAL A 250 -20.97 -7.33 5.80
N TYR A 251 -21.03 -6.03 5.53
CA TYR A 251 -19.93 -5.09 5.72
C TYR A 251 -20.24 -4.16 6.88
N ILE A 252 -19.31 -4.00 7.82
CA ILE A 252 -19.44 -3.10 8.98
C ILE A 252 -18.32 -2.07 8.95
N ASP A 253 -18.67 -0.83 8.66
CA ASP A 253 -17.77 0.31 8.58
C ASP A 253 -17.48 0.87 9.99
N LEU A 254 -16.22 0.82 10.41
CA LEU A 254 -15.77 1.18 11.75
C LEU A 254 -15.38 2.66 11.92
N HIS A 255 -15.47 3.48 10.86
CA HIS A 255 -14.99 4.87 10.90
C HIS A 255 -15.69 5.78 11.94
N ARG A 256 -16.77 5.35 12.57
CA ARG A 256 -17.55 6.13 13.51
C ARG A 256 -17.65 5.54 14.92
N VAL A 257 -17.04 4.39 15.18
CA VAL A 257 -16.99 3.76 16.49
C VAL A 257 -15.94 4.49 17.34
N LYS A 258 -16.40 5.42 18.18
CA LYS A 258 -15.54 6.40 18.91
C LYS A 258 -14.51 5.71 19.81
N GLU A 259 -14.88 4.64 20.46
CA GLU A 259 -14.04 3.91 21.42
C GLU A 259 -12.78 3.31 20.78
N LEU A 260 -12.81 3.10 19.46
CA LEU A 260 -11.67 2.59 18.71
C LEU A 260 -10.58 3.63 18.40
N PHE A 261 -10.86 4.92 18.67
CA PHE A 261 -9.93 6.03 18.38
C PHE A 261 -9.19 6.56 19.62
N SER A 262 -9.45 6.03 20.80
CA SER A 262 -8.89 6.54 22.05
C SER A 262 -7.36 6.52 22.05
N PHE A 263 -6.77 7.50 22.71
CA PHE A 263 -5.35 7.59 22.97
C PHE A 263 -5.12 8.03 24.41
N GLU A 264 -4.51 7.14 25.18
CA GLU A 264 -4.29 7.37 26.60
C GLU A 264 -2.83 7.08 26.95
N THR A 265 -2.26 7.91 27.80
CA THR A 265 -0.87 7.76 28.27
C THR A 265 -0.83 7.72 29.79
N SER A 266 -0.13 6.74 30.32
CA SER A 266 0.19 6.63 31.75
C SER A 266 1.71 6.44 31.92
N ALA A 267 2.17 6.44 33.16
CA ALA A 267 3.58 6.16 33.45
C ALA A 267 4.03 4.76 33.00
N ASN A 268 3.12 3.78 33.02
CA ASN A 268 3.44 2.38 32.79
C ASN A 268 3.10 1.89 31.37
N LYS A 269 2.16 2.54 30.68
CA LYS A 269 1.72 2.12 29.35
C LYS A 269 1.09 3.25 28.54
N VAL A 270 1.16 3.09 27.24
CA VAL A 270 0.40 3.88 26.26
C VAL A 270 -0.66 2.99 25.64
N ARG A 271 -1.93 3.44 25.68
CA ARG A 271 -3.06 2.78 25.04
C ARG A 271 -3.34 3.45 23.69
N LEU A 272 -3.32 2.66 22.64
CA LEU A 272 -3.59 3.07 21.25
C LEU A 272 -4.88 2.41 20.78
N GLY A 273 -5.92 3.19 20.51
CA GLY A 273 -7.17 2.68 19.95
C GLY A 273 -6.94 1.97 18.61
N ALA A 274 -7.71 0.94 18.38
CA ALA A 274 -7.57 0.01 17.25
C ALA A 274 -7.64 0.67 15.86
N ALA A 275 -8.46 1.73 15.73
CA ALA A 275 -8.63 2.51 14.51
C ALA A 275 -7.56 3.59 14.31
N THR A 276 -6.53 3.67 15.18
CA THR A 276 -5.38 4.56 14.95
C THR A 276 -4.72 4.24 13.62
N THR A 277 -4.70 5.21 12.70
CA THR A 277 -4.01 5.04 11.41
C THR A 277 -2.50 4.95 11.61
N LEU A 278 -1.79 4.38 10.64
CA LEU A 278 -0.33 4.27 10.73
C LEU A 278 0.34 5.67 10.71
N THR A 279 -0.28 6.65 10.04
CA THR A 279 0.17 8.05 10.09
C THR A 279 0.00 8.64 11.49
N GLN A 280 -1.16 8.46 12.12
CA GLN A 280 -1.39 8.91 13.51
C GLN A 280 -0.45 8.19 14.50
N LEU A 281 -0.18 6.89 14.26
CA LEU A 281 0.80 6.15 15.07
C LEU A 281 2.20 6.76 14.96
N LEU A 282 2.65 7.11 13.76
CA LEU A 282 3.93 7.82 13.56
C LEU A 282 3.99 9.13 14.36
N GLU A 283 2.94 9.94 14.30
CA GLU A 283 2.86 11.21 15.05
C GLU A 283 2.93 10.98 16.57
N ARG A 284 2.18 9.99 17.06
CA ARG A 284 2.14 9.64 18.49
C ARG A 284 3.49 9.09 18.98
N LEU A 285 4.14 8.22 18.21
CA LEU A 285 5.47 7.68 18.52
C LEU A 285 6.51 8.81 18.57
N LYS A 286 6.52 9.71 17.58
CA LYS A 286 7.42 10.86 17.52
C LYS A 286 7.19 11.81 18.70
N GLY A 287 5.93 12.11 19.04
CA GLY A 287 5.59 13.01 20.13
C GLY A 287 5.89 12.48 21.54
N HIS A 288 6.19 11.18 21.70
CA HIS A 288 6.42 10.55 22.99
C HIS A 288 7.81 9.90 23.12
N GLN A 289 8.64 9.89 22.07
CA GLN A 289 9.94 9.23 22.07
C GLN A 289 10.96 9.76 23.09
N ASP A 290 10.77 10.97 23.58
CA ASP A 290 11.66 11.59 24.57
C ASP A 290 11.18 11.42 26.02
N LYS A 291 9.99 10.83 26.22
CA LYS A 291 9.45 10.54 27.55
C LYS A 291 10.16 9.36 28.20
N SER A 292 10.42 9.44 29.49
CA SER A 292 10.97 8.33 30.28
C SER A 292 10.06 7.09 30.12
N GLY A 293 10.69 5.91 29.93
CA GLY A 293 10.01 4.65 29.66
C GLY A 293 9.59 4.46 28.19
N PHE A 294 9.63 5.49 27.34
CA PHE A 294 9.14 5.41 25.96
C PHE A 294 10.21 5.78 24.90
N LYS A 295 11.48 5.90 25.29
CA LYS A 295 12.60 6.23 24.37
C LYS A 295 12.69 5.25 23.18
N TYR A 296 12.23 4.02 23.33
CA TYR A 296 12.18 3.02 22.28
C TYR A 296 11.19 3.37 21.14
N PHE A 297 10.25 4.30 21.37
CA PHE A 297 9.35 4.79 20.33
C PHE A 297 10.09 5.43 19.16
N GLY A 298 11.25 6.02 19.40
CA GLY A 298 12.10 6.52 18.33
C GLY A 298 12.59 5.43 17.36
N GLN A 299 12.80 4.20 17.85
CA GLN A 299 13.12 3.06 16.98
C GLN A 299 11.89 2.55 16.23
N MET A 300 10.74 2.44 16.92
CA MET A 300 9.47 2.07 16.27
C MET A 300 9.09 3.09 15.20
N TYR A 301 9.24 4.38 15.47
CA TYR A 301 9.01 5.46 14.49
C TYR A 301 9.83 5.26 13.21
N ARG A 302 11.15 5.04 13.36
CA ARG A 302 12.04 4.82 12.21
C ARG A 302 11.66 3.59 11.41
N HIS A 303 11.29 2.51 12.06
CA HIS A 303 10.83 1.29 11.40
C HIS A 303 9.48 1.53 10.68
N LEU A 304 8.52 2.13 11.36
CA LEU A 304 7.18 2.38 10.80
C LEU A 304 7.20 3.32 9.59
N LYS A 305 8.14 4.28 9.53
CA LYS A 305 8.32 5.18 8.36
C LYS A 305 8.49 4.43 7.04
N VAL A 306 9.09 3.25 7.07
CA VAL A 306 9.36 2.44 5.87
C VAL A 306 8.31 1.34 5.66
N VAL A 307 7.23 1.33 6.42
CA VAL A 307 6.10 0.41 6.26
C VAL A 307 5.07 1.01 5.30
N ALA A 308 4.66 0.22 4.30
CA ALA A 308 3.70 0.62 3.27
C ALA A 308 4.11 1.91 2.54
N ASN A 309 3.15 2.74 2.15
CA ASN A 309 3.36 4.09 1.63
C ASN A 309 2.44 5.08 2.36
N VAL A 310 2.65 6.38 2.17
CA VAL A 310 1.92 7.43 2.91
C VAL A 310 0.41 7.28 2.76
N MET A 311 -0.12 7.10 1.58
CA MET A 311 -1.57 7.00 1.35
C MET A 311 -2.17 5.75 2.02
N VAL A 312 -1.43 4.63 2.03
CA VAL A 312 -1.82 3.44 2.79
C VAL A 312 -1.72 3.70 4.30
N ARG A 313 -0.69 4.39 4.77
CA ARG A 313 -0.57 4.77 6.18
C ARG A 313 -1.68 5.73 6.64
N ASN A 314 -2.16 6.60 5.75
CA ASN A 314 -3.28 7.49 6.03
C ASN A 314 -4.61 6.75 6.20
N SER A 315 -4.81 5.64 5.48
CA SER A 315 -6.06 4.87 5.47
C SER A 315 -6.01 3.62 6.35
N GLY A 316 -4.87 2.92 6.39
CA GLY A 316 -4.71 1.68 7.15
C GLY A 316 -4.51 1.92 8.64
N CYS A 317 -5.10 1.06 9.48
CA CYS A 317 -5.02 1.16 10.95
C CYS A 317 -4.26 0.00 11.59
N ILE A 318 -3.93 0.16 12.86
CA ILE A 318 -3.21 -0.84 13.67
C ILE A 318 -3.96 -2.17 13.65
N ALA A 319 -5.25 -2.18 14.03
CA ALA A 319 -6.03 -3.41 14.10
C ALA A 319 -6.19 -4.08 12.74
N GLY A 320 -6.34 -3.30 11.64
CA GLY A 320 -6.40 -3.86 10.30
C GLY A 320 -5.14 -4.66 9.94
N ASN A 321 -3.96 -4.14 10.27
CA ASN A 321 -2.68 -4.84 10.03
C ASN A 321 -2.53 -6.09 10.89
N LEU A 322 -2.90 -6.03 12.18
CA LEU A 322 -2.88 -7.18 13.09
C LEU A 322 -3.88 -8.26 12.65
N MET A 323 -5.06 -7.88 12.16
CA MET A 323 -6.05 -8.84 11.65
C MET A 323 -5.62 -9.50 10.33
N ILE A 324 -4.86 -8.80 9.47
CA ILE A 324 -4.22 -9.45 8.32
C ILE A 324 -3.27 -10.53 8.83
N LYS A 325 -2.40 -10.22 9.78
CA LYS A 325 -1.46 -11.18 10.36
C LYS A 325 -2.16 -12.37 11.01
N HIS A 326 -3.27 -12.12 11.71
CA HIS A 326 -4.05 -13.16 12.36
C HIS A 326 -4.69 -14.15 11.36
N ARG A 327 -5.24 -13.64 10.25
CA ARG A 327 -5.87 -14.46 9.19
C ARG A 327 -4.86 -15.13 8.27
N HIS A 328 -3.78 -14.43 7.99
CA HIS A 328 -2.73 -14.79 7.05
C HIS A 328 -1.39 -14.82 7.81
N ASN A 329 -1.13 -15.95 8.44
CA ASN A 329 0.03 -16.07 9.34
C ASN A 329 1.37 -15.90 8.61
N GLU A 330 1.39 -16.15 7.30
CA GLU A 330 2.54 -15.91 6.42
C GLU A 330 2.81 -14.42 6.17
N PHE A 331 1.82 -13.53 6.37
CA PHE A 331 2.01 -12.09 6.20
C PHE A 331 3.10 -11.55 7.13
N PRO A 332 4.21 -10.97 6.60
CA PRO A 332 5.32 -10.48 7.41
C PRO A 332 4.99 -9.10 8.02
N SER A 333 4.06 -9.08 8.99
CA SER A 333 3.61 -7.86 9.65
C SER A 333 4.72 -7.21 10.46
N ASP A 334 5.19 -6.07 10.00
CA ASP A 334 6.15 -5.23 10.72
C ASP A 334 5.56 -4.74 12.04
N LEU A 335 4.28 -4.37 12.08
CA LEU A 335 3.60 -3.92 13.28
C LEU A 335 3.57 -5.01 14.34
N PHE A 336 3.15 -6.22 13.97
CA PHE A 336 3.12 -7.35 14.89
C PHE A 336 4.51 -7.61 15.48
N THR A 337 5.53 -7.70 14.63
CA THR A 337 6.91 -7.97 15.07
C THR A 337 7.46 -6.89 16.01
N MET A 338 7.21 -5.61 15.69
CA MET A 338 7.62 -4.50 16.56
C MET A 338 6.92 -4.53 17.92
N MET A 339 5.61 -4.74 17.91
CA MET A 339 4.77 -4.70 19.12
C MET A 339 5.03 -5.90 20.00
N GLU A 340 5.10 -7.12 19.43
CA GLU A 340 5.48 -8.33 20.17
C GLU A 340 6.86 -8.19 20.79
N GLY A 341 7.85 -7.74 20.01
CA GLY A 341 9.21 -7.50 20.52
C GLY A 341 9.28 -6.48 21.65
N ALA A 342 8.38 -5.52 21.70
CA ALA A 342 8.27 -4.58 22.82
C ALA A 342 7.57 -5.19 24.04
N GLY A 343 6.80 -6.26 23.87
CA GLY A 343 5.95 -6.87 24.89
C GLY A 343 4.60 -6.18 25.00
N ALA A 344 4.03 -5.77 23.87
CA ALA A 344 2.70 -5.19 23.84
C ALA A 344 1.61 -6.21 24.13
N GLU A 345 0.44 -5.69 24.51
CA GLU A 345 -0.78 -6.46 24.73
C GLU A 345 -1.89 -5.95 23.81
N VAL A 346 -2.90 -6.76 23.56
CA VAL A 346 -4.06 -6.44 22.73
C VAL A 346 -5.33 -6.50 23.59
N GLU A 347 -6.13 -5.45 23.55
CA GLU A 347 -7.49 -5.45 24.09
C GLU A 347 -8.46 -5.97 23.03
N VAL A 348 -9.24 -6.97 23.40
CA VAL A 348 -10.20 -7.64 22.51
C VAL A 348 -11.58 -7.59 23.16
N PHE A 349 -12.53 -7.01 22.45
CA PHE A 349 -13.95 -6.97 22.81
C PHE A 349 -14.67 -8.17 22.19
N CYS A 350 -15.45 -8.87 22.99
CA CYS A 350 -16.30 -9.99 22.54
C CYS A 350 -17.73 -9.51 22.33
N ALA A 351 -18.23 -9.60 21.09
CA ALA A 351 -19.58 -9.17 20.72
C ALA A 351 -20.69 -10.03 21.37
N THR A 352 -20.38 -11.29 21.71
CA THR A 352 -21.37 -12.23 22.28
C THR A 352 -21.69 -11.91 23.74
N ASN A 353 -20.70 -11.52 24.55
CA ASN A 353 -20.90 -11.26 25.98
C ASN A 353 -20.64 -9.81 26.42
N GLY A 354 -20.23 -8.93 25.49
CA GLY A 354 -19.95 -7.52 25.78
C GLY A 354 -18.70 -7.26 26.63
N GLN A 355 -17.85 -8.25 26.87
CA GLN A 355 -16.67 -8.12 27.72
C GLN A 355 -15.42 -7.79 26.89
N THR A 356 -14.54 -6.99 27.49
CA THR A 356 -13.21 -6.72 26.94
C THR A 356 -12.17 -7.45 27.78
N THR A 357 -11.27 -8.15 27.11
CA THR A 357 -10.15 -8.90 27.71
C THR A 357 -8.84 -8.42 27.12
N THR A 358 -7.77 -8.45 27.93
CA THR A 358 -6.41 -8.13 27.49
C THR A 358 -5.62 -9.42 27.33
N VAL A 359 -4.94 -9.58 26.21
CA VAL A 359 -4.14 -10.77 25.90
C VAL A 359 -2.78 -10.36 25.35
N SER A 360 -1.76 -11.24 25.48
CA SER A 360 -0.46 -11.00 24.84
C SER A 360 -0.60 -11.00 23.32
N MET A 361 0.31 -10.34 22.62
CA MET A 361 0.34 -10.36 21.14
C MET A 361 0.44 -11.78 20.59
N LEU A 362 1.22 -12.64 21.24
CA LEU A 362 1.38 -14.04 20.83
C LEU A 362 0.12 -14.87 21.08
N ASP A 363 -0.55 -14.68 22.23
CA ASP A 363 -1.82 -15.36 22.50
C ASP A 363 -2.92 -14.87 21.56
N PHE A 364 -2.97 -13.58 21.26
CA PHE A 364 -3.84 -13.05 20.22
C PHE A 364 -3.66 -13.79 18.90
N LEU A 365 -2.42 -14.00 18.47
CA LEU A 365 -2.13 -14.66 17.18
C LEU A 365 -2.45 -16.16 17.19
N THR A 366 -2.26 -16.87 18.32
CA THR A 366 -2.22 -18.33 18.36
C THR A 366 -3.39 -18.99 19.08
N LYS A 367 -4.09 -18.27 19.98
CA LYS A 367 -5.11 -18.84 20.87
C LYS A 367 -6.48 -18.16 20.77
N VAL A 368 -6.53 -16.90 20.30
CA VAL A 368 -7.81 -16.17 20.28
C VAL A 368 -8.53 -16.42 18.96
N ASP A 369 -9.72 -16.99 19.03
CA ASP A 369 -10.65 -16.98 17.91
C ASP A 369 -11.29 -15.59 17.79
N MET A 370 -11.12 -14.96 16.61
CA MET A 370 -11.59 -13.60 16.31
C MET A 370 -12.95 -13.60 15.58
N SER A 371 -13.65 -14.70 15.46
CA SER A 371 -14.91 -14.81 14.71
C SER A 371 -16.03 -13.89 15.21
N ASP A 372 -16.10 -13.70 16.54
CA ASP A 372 -17.07 -12.85 17.24
C ASP A 372 -16.40 -11.70 18.03
N LYS A 373 -15.16 -11.38 17.70
CA LYS A 373 -14.35 -10.43 18.47
C LYS A 373 -13.80 -9.29 17.64
N VAL A 374 -13.50 -8.19 18.31
CA VAL A 374 -12.92 -6.96 17.71
C VAL A 374 -11.76 -6.49 18.57
N ILE A 375 -10.64 -6.17 17.93
CA ILE A 375 -9.56 -5.45 18.61
C ILE A 375 -10.04 -4.03 18.95
N THR A 376 -9.93 -3.61 20.20
CA THR A 376 -10.30 -2.27 20.65
C THR A 376 -9.10 -1.37 20.88
N ALA A 377 -7.98 -1.95 21.31
CA ALA A 377 -6.73 -1.19 21.49
C ALA A 377 -5.51 -2.09 21.48
N VAL A 378 -4.34 -1.47 21.37
CA VAL A 378 -3.02 -2.03 21.66
C VAL A 378 -2.39 -1.27 22.82
N LEU A 379 -1.81 -1.98 23.74
CA LEU A 379 -1.14 -1.45 24.93
C LEU A 379 0.36 -1.61 24.77
N LEU A 380 1.09 -0.49 24.69
CA LEU A 380 2.55 -0.47 24.64
C LEU A 380 3.11 -0.21 26.05
N PRO A 381 3.95 -1.12 26.59
CA PRO A 381 4.47 -0.97 27.94
C PRO A 381 5.56 0.10 28.03
N SER A 382 5.74 0.68 29.22
CA SER A 382 6.94 1.43 29.55
C SER A 382 8.13 0.48 29.67
N LEU A 383 9.26 0.82 29.08
CA LEU A 383 10.51 0.05 29.20
C LEU A 383 11.53 0.83 30.04
N PRO A 384 12.18 0.20 31.00
CA PRO A 384 13.24 0.83 31.78
C PRO A 384 14.39 1.34 30.91
N ASP A 385 15.13 2.36 31.35
CA ASP A 385 16.22 2.99 30.60
C ASP A 385 17.38 2.03 30.28
N ASN A 386 17.53 0.96 31.05
CA ASN A 386 18.53 -0.08 30.80
C ASN A 386 18.07 -1.15 29.78
N VAL A 387 16.89 -0.99 29.18
CA VAL A 387 16.41 -1.90 28.13
C VAL A 387 16.71 -1.28 26.76
N VAL A 388 17.53 -1.97 26.00
CA VAL A 388 17.80 -1.59 24.61
C VAL A 388 16.78 -2.27 23.70
N TYR A 389 16.02 -1.45 22.96
CA TYR A 389 15.10 -1.92 21.93
C TYR A 389 15.63 -1.55 20.54
N ARG A 390 15.61 -2.52 19.62
CA ARG A 390 15.95 -2.33 18.20
C ARG A 390 14.95 -3.08 17.34
N SER A 391 14.55 -2.48 16.23
CA SER A 391 13.75 -3.19 15.22
C SER A 391 14.24 -2.88 13.82
N PHE A 392 14.07 -3.85 12.92
CA PHE A 392 14.58 -3.80 11.56
C PHE A 392 13.54 -4.30 10.58
N LYS A 393 13.54 -3.69 9.41
CA LYS A 393 12.82 -4.16 8.22
C LYS A 393 13.81 -4.22 7.06
N VAL A 394 13.96 -5.37 6.46
CA VAL A 394 14.79 -5.55 5.26
C VAL A 394 13.92 -5.98 4.09
N THR A 395 14.01 -5.23 3.00
CA THR A 395 13.12 -5.31 1.84
C THR A 395 13.91 -5.19 0.55
N PRO A 396 13.35 -5.60 -0.60
CA PRO A 396 13.98 -5.42 -1.91
C PRO A 396 14.13 -3.94 -2.32
N ARG A 397 13.36 -3.04 -1.72
CA ARG A 397 13.42 -1.59 -1.90
C ARG A 397 13.08 -0.88 -0.60
N TRP A 398 13.47 0.38 -0.47
CA TRP A 398 13.40 1.12 0.80
C TRP A 398 11.99 1.18 1.40
N GLN A 399 10.98 1.41 0.59
CA GLN A 399 9.58 1.57 1.02
C GLN A 399 8.63 0.84 0.07
N ASN A 400 7.35 0.75 0.44
CA ASN A 400 6.27 0.19 -0.37
C ASN A 400 6.57 -1.24 -0.86
N ALA A 401 7.16 -2.06 0.01
CA ALA A 401 7.44 -3.47 -0.20
C ALA A 401 7.29 -4.25 1.11
N HIS A 402 6.90 -5.51 1.01
CA HIS A 402 6.89 -6.41 2.16
C HIS A 402 8.33 -6.77 2.57
N ALA A 403 8.51 -7.06 3.85
CA ALA A 403 9.81 -7.44 4.37
C ALA A 403 10.18 -8.86 3.91
N TYR A 404 11.43 -9.05 3.48
CA TYR A 404 12.04 -10.38 3.46
C TYR A 404 12.24 -10.90 4.87
N ILE A 405 12.73 -10.02 5.75
CA ILE A 405 12.88 -10.22 7.18
C ILE A 405 12.51 -8.94 7.90
N ASN A 406 11.69 -9.06 8.93
CA ASN A 406 11.56 -8.06 9.97
C ASN A 406 11.94 -8.69 11.32
N ALA A 407 12.53 -7.89 12.19
CA ALA A 407 12.99 -8.38 13.49
C ALA A 407 12.86 -7.29 14.55
N ALA A 408 12.60 -7.72 15.79
CA ALA A 408 12.62 -6.85 16.96
C ALA A 408 13.39 -7.52 18.09
N PHE A 409 14.20 -6.72 18.76
CA PHE A 409 15.09 -7.13 19.84
C PHE A 409 14.85 -6.24 21.05
N LYS A 410 14.53 -6.83 22.19
CA LYS A 410 14.40 -6.15 23.48
C LYS A 410 15.41 -6.80 24.44
N ILE A 411 16.46 -6.07 24.80
CA ILE A 411 17.59 -6.59 25.55
C ILE A 411 17.80 -5.76 26.81
N PRO A 412 17.48 -6.27 28.00
CA PRO A 412 17.88 -5.64 29.25
C PRO A 412 19.41 -5.69 29.39
N PHE A 413 20.08 -4.53 29.43
CA PHE A 413 21.53 -4.48 29.36
C PHE A 413 22.13 -3.47 30.33
N THR A 414 23.05 -3.90 31.15
CA THR A 414 23.76 -3.03 32.11
C THR A 414 25.16 -3.56 32.33
N ALA A 415 26.17 -2.67 32.35
CA ALA A 415 27.54 -3.02 32.64
C ALA A 415 28.07 -4.25 31.88
N GLN A 416 27.95 -4.24 30.54
CA GLN A 416 28.38 -5.30 29.62
C GLN A 416 27.60 -6.64 29.77
N THR A 417 26.56 -6.68 30.59
CA THR A 417 25.81 -7.90 30.88
C THR A 417 24.35 -7.76 30.50
N ILE A 418 23.81 -8.77 29.82
CA ILE A 418 22.38 -8.93 29.58
C ILE A 418 21.75 -9.35 30.92
N LYS A 419 20.78 -8.58 31.40
CA LYS A 419 20.12 -8.83 32.69
C LYS A 419 18.75 -9.47 32.48
N GLY A 420 18.66 -10.77 32.77
CA GLY A 420 17.46 -11.56 32.50
C GLY A 420 17.37 -12.00 31.03
N ARG A 421 16.21 -12.52 30.65
CA ARG A 421 15.97 -13.07 29.33
C ARG A 421 15.66 -11.94 28.32
N PRO A 422 16.40 -11.80 27.21
CA PRO A 422 16.04 -10.90 26.13
C PRO A 422 14.82 -11.44 25.37
N SER A 423 14.18 -10.59 24.55
CA SER A 423 13.16 -10.99 23.58
C SER A 423 13.71 -10.79 22.17
N ILE A 424 13.67 -11.83 21.34
CA ILE A 424 14.17 -11.86 19.96
C ILE A 424 13.06 -12.39 19.08
N VAL A 425 12.39 -11.48 18.36
CA VAL A 425 11.24 -11.78 17.50
C VAL A 425 11.60 -11.58 16.04
N ILE A 426 11.37 -12.58 15.21
CA ILE A 426 11.74 -12.59 13.80
C ILE A 426 10.52 -13.01 12.95
N GLY A 427 10.14 -12.17 11.99
CA GLY A 427 9.13 -12.46 10.98
C GLY A 427 9.77 -12.62 9.60
N GLY A 428 9.10 -13.33 8.70
CA GLY A 428 9.55 -13.59 7.32
C GLY A 428 10.47 -14.82 7.18
N ILE A 429 10.85 -15.50 8.26
CA ILE A 429 11.61 -16.76 8.20
C ILE A 429 10.72 -17.90 7.73
N SER A 430 9.52 -17.99 8.31
CA SER A 430 8.54 -19.02 8.00
C SER A 430 7.15 -18.41 7.94
N SER A 431 6.14 -19.23 7.69
CA SER A 431 4.73 -18.81 7.78
C SER A 431 4.30 -18.33 9.18
N LYS A 432 5.14 -18.53 10.19
CA LYS A 432 4.89 -18.10 11.58
C LYS A 432 5.97 -17.12 12.03
N THR A 433 5.57 -16.16 12.87
CA THR A 433 6.54 -15.33 13.59
C THR A 433 7.30 -16.21 14.60
N VAL A 434 8.62 -16.05 14.63
CA VAL A 434 9.51 -16.89 15.47
C VAL A 434 10.02 -16.07 16.65
N HIS A 435 9.84 -16.61 17.86
CA HIS A 435 10.66 -16.27 19.01
C HIS A 435 11.89 -17.18 19.04
N ALA A 436 13.07 -16.58 19.06
CA ALA A 436 14.32 -17.31 19.11
C ALA A 436 14.63 -17.78 20.54
N THR A 437 13.80 -18.68 21.06
CA THR A 437 13.77 -19.08 22.50
C THR A 437 15.07 -19.67 22.99
N LYS A 438 15.76 -20.49 22.17
CA LYS A 438 17.07 -21.07 22.52
C LYS A 438 18.14 -19.98 22.61
N THR A 439 18.14 -19.06 21.67
CA THR A 439 19.07 -17.92 21.64
C THR A 439 18.80 -16.96 22.80
N GLU A 440 17.53 -16.69 23.11
CA GLU A 440 17.12 -15.87 24.26
C GLU A 440 17.59 -16.47 25.58
N GLU A 441 17.40 -17.78 25.75
CA GLU A 441 17.82 -18.52 26.95
C GLU A 441 19.34 -18.53 27.09
N PHE A 442 20.05 -18.82 26.01
CA PHE A 442 21.53 -18.77 25.99
C PHE A 442 22.07 -17.40 26.40
N LEU A 443 21.49 -16.31 25.87
CA LEU A 443 21.93 -14.95 26.16
C LEU A 443 21.53 -14.45 27.56
N SER A 444 20.63 -15.12 28.23
CA SER A 444 20.14 -14.72 29.56
C SER A 444 21.30 -14.67 30.58
N ASN A 445 21.45 -13.52 31.24
CA ASN A 445 22.48 -13.25 32.24
C ASN A 445 23.94 -13.39 31.76
N LYS A 446 24.19 -13.36 30.44
CA LYS A 446 25.55 -13.43 29.88
C LYS A 446 26.24 -12.07 29.86
N CYS A 447 27.51 -12.06 30.22
CA CYS A 447 28.41 -10.94 29.94
C CYS A 447 28.85 -11.02 28.48
N LEU A 448 28.65 -9.93 27.72
CA LEU A 448 28.96 -9.90 26.29
C LEU A 448 30.48 -9.93 26.06
N SER A 449 30.90 -10.91 25.30
CA SER A 449 32.27 -11.08 24.80
C SER A 449 32.20 -11.63 23.38
N VAL A 450 33.32 -11.55 22.65
CA VAL A 450 33.40 -12.04 21.26
C VAL A 450 32.98 -13.52 21.16
N PRO A 451 33.45 -14.43 22.04
CA PRO A 451 32.97 -15.82 22.02
C PRO A 451 31.45 -15.95 22.20
N ILE A 452 30.86 -15.24 23.19
CA ILE A 452 29.40 -15.29 23.44
C ILE A 452 28.60 -14.76 22.23
N VAL A 453 29.05 -13.70 21.58
CA VAL A 453 28.39 -13.17 20.37
C VAL A 453 28.46 -14.17 19.22
N LYS A 454 29.61 -14.84 19.01
CA LYS A 454 29.75 -15.88 17.99
C LYS A 454 28.86 -17.10 18.25
N GLU A 455 28.80 -17.53 19.50
CA GLU A 455 27.97 -18.67 19.91
C GLU A 455 26.48 -18.33 19.76
N ALA A 456 26.03 -17.15 20.21
CA ALA A 456 24.66 -16.70 20.02
C ALA A 456 24.26 -16.64 18.53
N TYR A 457 25.17 -16.19 17.67
CA TYR A 457 24.99 -16.19 16.22
C TYR A 457 24.78 -17.62 15.68
N SER A 458 25.61 -18.57 16.10
CA SER A 458 25.50 -19.98 15.68
C SER A 458 24.22 -20.63 16.17
N ILE A 459 23.83 -20.42 17.44
CA ILE A 459 22.60 -20.93 18.02
C ILE A 459 21.38 -20.39 17.25
N LEU A 460 21.32 -19.09 17.02
CA LEU A 460 20.23 -18.50 16.24
C LEU A 460 20.15 -19.08 14.84
N ARG A 461 21.29 -19.22 14.18
CA ARG A 461 21.34 -19.80 12.85
C ARG A 461 20.85 -21.25 12.80
N GLU A 462 21.11 -22.06 13.82
CA GLU A 462 20.59 -23.41 13.92
C GLU A 462 19.08 -23.43 14.27
N GLU A 463 18.64 -22.52 15.13
CA GLU A 463 17.24 -22.41 15.56
C GLU A 463 16.30 -21.98 14.45
N LEU A 464 16.77 -21.13 13.50
CA LEU A 464 15.95 -20.63 12.41
C LEU A 464 15.79 -21.68 11.29
N ILE A 465 14.55 -22.06 11.04
CA ILE A 465 14.16 -22.99 9.97
C ILE A 465 13.32 -22.21 8.95
N PRO A 466 13.92 -21.68 7.88
CA PRO A 466 13.19 -20.94 6.86
C PRO A 466 12.37 -21.87 5.97
N THR A 467 11.16 -21.44 5.60
CA THR A 467 10.33 -22.12 4.60
C THR A 467 10.67 -21.66 3.19
N GLU A 468 10.49 -22.56 2.22
CA GLU A 468 10.55 -22.19 0.79
C GLU A 468 9.37 -21.28 0.44
N SER A 469 9.65 -20.21 -0.29
CA SER A 469 8.64 -19.34 -0.88
C SER A 469 9.15 -18.79 -2.21
N PRO A 470 8.50 -19.12 -3.32
CA PRO A 470 8.95 -18.68 -4.65
C PRO A 470 8.96 -17.17 -4.85
N LEU A 471 8.14 -16.41 -4.08
CA LEU A 471 8.00 -14.95 -4.20
C LEU A 471 8.94 -14.15 -3.30
N GLU A 472 9.73 -14.82 -2.46
CA GLU A 472 10.59 -14.19 -1.46
C GLU A 472 12.08 -14.44 -1.78
N ALA A 473 12.94 -13.80 -1.02
CA ALA A 473 14.37 -14.11 -1.06
C ALA A 473 14.63 -15.56 -0.60
N SER A 474 15.71 -16.17 -1.09
CA SER A 474 16.03 -17.57 -0.79
C SER A 474 16.07 -17.84 0.71
N PRO A 475 15.71 -19.07 1.15
CA PRO A 475 15.77 -19.48 2.56
C PRO A 475 17.14 -19.24 3.20
N LYS A 476 18.20 -19.53 2.46
CA LYS A 476 19.59 -19.29 2.89
C LYS A 476 19.83 -17.80 3.16
N TYR A 477 19.43 -16.93 2.22
CA TYR A 477 19.59 -15.49 2.38
C TYR A 477 18.83 -14.97 3.60
N ARG A 478 17.55 -15.35 3.77
CA ARG A 478 16.72 -14.90 4.90
C ARG A 478 17.28 -15.35 6.25
N LYS A 479 17.81 -16.57 6.31
CA LYS A 479 18.45 -17.13 7.51
C LYS A 479 19.71 -16.36 7.91
N GLU A 480 20.61 -16.15 6.95
CA GLU A 480 21.85 -15.38 7.17
C GLU A 480 21.56 -13.92 7.55
N LEU A 481 20.55 -13.32 6.89
CA LEU A 481 20.14 -11.95 7.18
C LEU A 481 19.62 -11.81 8.61
N ALA A 482 18.72 -12.67 9.06
CA ALA A 482 18.18 -12.65 10.44
C ALA A 482 19.29 -12.80 11.48
N SER A 483 20.21 -13.72 11.25
CA SER A 483 21.37 -13.94 12.13
C SER A 483 22.31 -12.73 12.16
N SER A 484 22.50 -12.07 11.01
CA SER A 484 23.32 -10.86 10.91
C SER A 484 22.70 -9.66 11.63
N LEU A 485 21.35 -9.57 11.68
CA LEU A 485 20.67 -8.53 12.46
C LEU A 485 20.91 -8.69 13.96
N LEU A 486 20.87 -9.93 14.49
CA LEU A 486 21.24 -10.19 15.89
C LEU A 486 22.69 -9.78 16.15
N TYR A 487 23.61 -10.19 15.27
CA TYR A 487 25.02 -9.81 15.38
C TYR A 487 25.20 -8.28 15.44
N LYS A 488 24.52 -7.55 14.55
CA LYS A 488 24.53 -6.07 14.51
C LYS A 488 24.04 -5.47 15.83
N VAL A 489 22.99 -6.01 16.43
CA VAL A 489 22.44 -5.53 17.71
C VAL A 489 23.42 -5.80 18.84
N LEU A 490 23.96 -7.02 18.97
CA LEU A 490 24.90 -7.37 20.01
C LEU A 490 26.23 -6.60 19.90
N LEU A 491 26.68 -6.35 18.67
CA LEU A 491 27.84 -5.50 18.42
C LEU A 491 27.63 -4.06 18.91
N GLY A 492 26.41 -3.53 18.71
CA GLY A 492 26.03 -2.17 19.17
C GLY A 492 25.89 -2.04 20.69
N LEU A 493 25.75 -3.15 21.43
CA LEU A 493 25.78 -3.16 22.89
C LEU A 493 27.21 -3.13 23.44
N ASN A 494 28.18 -3.54 22.65
CA ASN A 494 29.58 -3.55 23.06
C ASN A 494 30.09 -2.11 23.11
N THR A 495 30.45 -1.63 24.30
CA THR A 495 30.91 -0.26 24.54
C THR A 495 32.41 -0.05 24.21
N SER A 496 33.07 -1.04 23.62
CA SER A 496 34.46 -0.84 23.16
C SER A 496 34.52 0.28 22.12
N ARG A 497 35.34 1.30 22.34
CA ARG A 497 35.48 2.48 21.46
C ARG A 497 36.21 2.17 20.15
N ASN A 498 36.23 0.93 19.68
CA ASN A 498 36.83 0.60 18.41
C ASN A 498 35.95 1.13 17.26
N SER A 499 36.36 2.20 16.60
CA SER A 499 35.60 2.85 15.52
C SER A 499 35.25 1.92 14.35
N LYS A 500 36.12 0.93 14.06
CA LYS A 500 35.86 -0.07 12.99
C LYS A 500 34.71 -1.01 13.34
N LEU A 501 34.52 -1.37 14.60
CA LEU A 501 33.38 -2.18 15.04
C LEU A 501 32.11 -1.36 15.12
N TRP A 502 32.23 -0.11 15.56
CA TRP A 502 31.08 0.80 15.72
C TRP A 502 30.42 1.12 14.40
N SER A 503 31.17 1.35 13.32
CA SER A 503 30.63 1.62 11.99
C SER A 503 29.71 0.49 11.48
N GLY A 504 29.94 -0.76 11.88
CA GLY A 504 29.06 -1.90 11.56
C GLY A 504 27.70 -1.86 12.24
N THR A 505 27.51 -1.03 13.28
CA THR A 505 26.25 -0.90 14.02
C THR A 505 25.37 0.23 13.52
N GLU A 506 25.92 1.18 12.78
CA GLU A 506 25.21 2.33 12.27
C GLU A 506 24.23 1.95 11.17
N ASN A 507 23.09 2.65 11.12
CA ASN A 507 22.19 2.58 9.99
C ASN A 507 22.75 3.47 8.87
N LEU A 508 22.79 2.91 7.66
CA LEU A 508 23.11 3.70 6.48
C LEU A 508 21.90 4.59 6.17
N TYR A 509 22.03 5.87 6.42
CA TYR A 509 21.03 6.85 6.03
C TYR A 509 21.30 7.31 4.61
N ARG A 510 20.28 7.26 3.79
CA ARG A 510 20.32 7.82 2.46
C ARG A 510 20.18 9.34 2.57
N PRO A 511 21.11 10.14 2.01
CA PRO A 511 20.95 11.58 1.99
C PRO A 511 19.73 11.97 1.12
N ILE A 512 19.19 13.16 1.39
CA ILE A 512 18.15 13.75 0.55
C ILE A 512 18.67 13.81 -0.88
N SER A 513 17.84 13.36 -1.83
CA SER A 513 18.20 13.39 -3.22
C SER A 513 18.28 14.85 -3.74
N SER A 514 19.25 15.17 -4.55
CA SER A 514 19.37 16.47 -5.21
C SER A 514 19.72 16.28 -6.67
N GLY A 515 19.28 17.18 -7.52
CA GLY A 515 19.59 17.21 -8.94
C GLY A 515 19.68 18.64 -9.44
N LEU A 516 20.45 18.84 -10.50
CA LEU A 516 20.55 20.09 -11.22
C LEU A 516 20.29 19.79 -12.69
N GLN A 517 19.34 20.51 -13.28
CA GLN A 517 19.13 20.49 -14.72
C GLN A 517 19.95 21.63 -15.32
N THR A 518 21.00 21.27 -16.04
CA THR A 518 21.82 22.22 -16.79
C THR A 518 21.78 21.87 -18.27
N TYR A 519 21.61 22.88 -19.09
CA TYR A 519 21.73 22.78 -20.54
C TYR A 519 22.37 24.06 -21.06
N GLN A 520 23.10 23.94 -22.15
CA GLN A 520 23.67 25.11 -22.79
C GLN A 520 22.60 25.78 -23.67
N GLU A 521 22.22 26.97 -23.30
CA GLU A 521 21.40 27.82 -24.13
C GLU A 521 22.32 28.72 -25.00
N MET A 522 22.10 28.69 -26.29
CA MET A 522 22.73 29.63 -27.25
C MET A 522 21.65 30.53 -27.80
N ALA A 523 21.52 31.73 -27.22
CA ALA A 523 20.46 32.65 -27.56
C ALA A 523 20.44 33.02 -29.05
N GLU A 524 21.62 33.02 -29.68
CA GLU A 524 21.82 33.25 -31.10
C GLU A 524 21.25 32.17 -32.01
N GLU A 525 21.03 30.98 -31.48
CA GLU A 525 20.45 29.85 -32.22
C GLU A 525 18.98 29.60 -31.91
N PHE A 526 18.32 30.45 -31.13
CA PHE A 526 16.90 30.25 -30.80
C PHE A 526 16.05 30.25 -32.09
N PRO A 527 15.03 29.33 -32.16
CA PRO A 527 14.55 28.42 -31.10
C PRO A 527 15.25 27.07 -31.02
N LEU A 528 16.30 26.78 -31.80
CA LEU A 528 16.91 25.45 -31.89
C LEU A 528 17.49 24.94 -30.56
N LYS A 529 18.15 25.80 -29.83
CA LYS A 529 18.77 25.44 -28.54
C LYS A 529 18.07 26.05 -27.32
N GLN A 530 16.84 26.50 -27.52
CA GLN A 530 16.02 27.02 -26.43
C GLN A 530 15.43 25.89 -25.58
N GLY A 531 15.61 25.94 -24.26
CA GLY A 531 14.99 25.04 -23.33
C GLY A 531 13.48 25.26 -23.20
N LEU A 532 12.69 24.63 -24.06
CA LEU A 532 11.23 24.77 -24.06
C LEU A 532 10.57 23.68 -23.18
N PRO A 533 9.60 24.08 -22.34
CA PRO A 533 8.76 23.09 -21.64
C PRO A 533 7.97 22.25 -22.64
N LYS A 534 7.72 21.01 -22.30
CA LYS A 534 6.85 20.13 -23.08
C LYS A 534 5.44 20.75 -23.18
N LYS A 535 4.91 20.95 -24.40
CA LYS A 535 3.59 21.61 -24.63
C LYS A 535 2.43 20.92 -23.92
N THR A 536 2.43 19.57 -23.85
CA THR A 536 1.36 18.79 -23.20
C THR A 536 1.53 18.67 -21.68
N ALA A 537 2.64 19.15 -21.10
CA ALA A 537 2.91 18.99 -19.68
C ALA A 537 1.85 19.64 -18.76
N PRO A 538 1.34 20.85 -19.03
CA PRO A 538 0.26 21.43 -18.23
C PRO A 538 -1.01 20.57 -18.24
N LEU A 539 -1.44 20.08 -19.42
CA LEU A 539 -2.62 19.21 -19.54
C LEU A 539 -2.44 17.86 -18.83
N GLN A 540 -1.22 17.33 -18.84
CA GLN A 540 -0.90 16.11 -18.08
C GLN A 540 -0.93 16.36 -16.57
N ALA A 541 -0.50 17.52 -16.12
CA ALA A 541 -0.47 17.89 -14.71
C ALA A 541 -1.87 18.25 -14.17
N SER A 542 -2.76 18.79 -15.00
CA SER A 542 -4.15 19.12 -14.64
C SER A 542 -5.13 17.93 -14.78
N GLY A 543 -4.68 16.81 -15.38
CA GLY A 543 -5.53 15.66 -15.65
C GLY A 543 -6.37 15.77 -16.93
N GLU A 544 -6.26 16.88 -17.67
CA GLU A 544 -6.99 17.13 -18.92
C GLU A 544 -6.45 16.31 -20.11
N ALA A 545 -5.21 15.81 -20.03
CA ALA A 545 -4.65 14.92 -21.04
C ALA A 545 -5.43 13.60 -21.10
N VAL A 546 -5.94 13.26 -22.27
CA VAL A 546 -6.76 12.06 -22.50
C VAL A 546 -5.89 10.89 -22.92
N PHE A 547 -5.99 9.77 -22.19
CA PHE A 547 -5.35 8.51 -22.51
C PHE A 547 -6.40 7.51 -23.04
N VAL A 548 -5.95 6.41 -23.62
CA VAL A 548 -6.86 5.40 -24.22
C VAL A 548 -7.95 4.93 -23.24
N ASN A 549 -7.58 4.68 -21.98
CA ASN A 549 -8.56 4.27 -20.95
C ASN A 549 -9.42 5.42 -20.40
N ASP A 550 -9.20 6.67 -20.84
CA ASP A 550 -10.03 7.83 -20.50
C ASP A 550 -11.10 8.11 -21.55
N MET A 551 -10.97 7.51 -22.74
CA MET A 551 -11.94 7.70 -23.81
C MET A 551 -13.34 7.23 -23.38
N PRO A 552 -14.40 7.90 -23.84
CA PRO A 552 -15.76 7.37 -23.64
C PRO A 552 -15.88 5.96 -24.19
N ARG A 553 -16.74 5.16 -23.55
CA ARG A 553 -17.03 3.81 -24.07
C ARG A 553 -17.77 3.90 -25.38
N PHE A 554 -17.38 3.09 -26.34
CA PHE A 554 -18.12 2.93 -27.56
C PHE A 554 -19.32 2.02 -27.36
N HIS A 555 -20.35 2.20 -28.17
CA HIS A 555 -21.50 1.26 -28.19
C HIS A 555 -21.00 -0.13 -28.58
N ASN A 556 -21.36 -1.14 -27.82
CA ASN A 556 -20.91 -2.53 -28.03
C ASN A 556 -19.39 -2.77 -27.88
N GLU A 557 -18.69 -1.93 -27.13
CA GLU A 557 -17.28 -2.14 -26.80
C GLU A 557 -17.07 -3.45 -26.04
N LEU A 558 -16.05 -4.21 -26.45
CA LEU A 558 -15.65 -5.45 -25.80
C LEU A 558 -14.29 -5.29 -25.10
N TYR A 559 -14.09 -6.04 -24.05
CA TYR A 559 -12.82 -6.15 -23.35
C TYR A 559 -12.10 -7.42 -23.80
N GLY A 560 -10.86 -7.25 -24.29
CA GLY A 560 -9.99 -8.35 -24.66
C GLY A 560 -9.01 -8.70 -23.55
N ALA A 561 -8.79 -10.01 -23.35
CA ALA A 561 -7.79 -10.51 -22.42
C ALA A 561 -6.99 -11.63 -23.08
N MET A 562 -5.65 -11.51 -23.04
CA MET A 562 -4.74 -12.50 -23.63
C MET A 562 -4.66 -13.74 -22.75
N VAL A 563 -4.88 -14.91 -23.33
CA VAL A 563 -4.61 -16.20 -22.71
C VAL A 563 -3.13 -16.53 -22.93
N LEU A 564 -2.38 -16.68 -21.85
CA LEU A 564 -0.93 -16.82 -21.86
C LEU A 564 -0.51 -18.24 -21.46
N THR A 565 0.63 -18.70 -21.96
CA THR A 565 1.27 -19.93 -21.50
C THR A 565 1.88 -19.74 -20.11
N GLU A 566 1.86 -20.79 -19.29
CA GLU A 566 2.50 -20.80 -17.97
C GLU A 566 3.95 -21.28 -18.02
N VAL A 567 4.35 -21.94 -19.07
CA VAL A 567 5.69 -22.52 -19.24
C VAL A 567 6.31 -22.12 -20.57
N GLY A 568 7.62 -22.17 -20.65
CA GLY A 568 8.39 -22.01 -21.88
C GLY A 568 8.99 -23.34 -22.36
N SER A 569 9.56 -23.34 -23.57
CA SER A 569 10.19 -24.51 -24.20
C SER A 569 9.27 -25.74 -24.24
N ALA A 570 8.09 -25.56 -24.85
CA ALA A 570 7.07 -26.58 -24.95
C ALA A 570 6.41 -26.56 -26.32
N THR A 571 5.66 -27.61 -26.65
CA THR A 571 4.79 -27.65 -27.82
C THR A 571 3.35 -27.49 -27.40
N LEU A 572 2.61 -26.59 -28.05
CA LEU A 572 1.18 -26.38 -27.79
C LEU A 572 0.40 -27.60 -28.33
N GLY A 573 -0.30 -28.31 -27.45
CA GLY A 573 -1.18 -29.41 -27.82
C GLY A 573 -2.56 -28.90 -28.24
N SER A 574 -3.30 -28.35 -27.33
CA SER A 574 -4.65 -27.77 -27.58
C SER A 574 -5.00 -26.68 -26.60
N VAL A 575 -5.93 -25.83 -27.02
CA VAL A 575 -6.56 -24.84 -26.15
C VAL A 575 -8.06 -25.09 -26.21
N ASP A 576 -8.67 -25.41 -25.07
CA ASP A 576 -10.12 -25.62 -24.96
C ASP A 576 -10.78 -24.41 -24.28
N ALA A 577 -11.57 -23.68 -25.06
CA ALA A 577 -12.35 -22.53 -24.61
C ALA A 577 -13.84 -22.84 -24.39
N SER A 578 -14.28 -24.08 -24.57
CA SER A 578 -15.69 -24.48 -24.61
C SER A 578 -16.49 -24.05 -23.35
N GLU A 579 -15.89 -24.23 -22.17
CA GLU A 579 -16.54 -23.82 -20.90
C GLU A 579 -16.50 -22.30 -20.70
N ALA A 580 -15.42 -21.64 -21.11
CA ALA A 580 -15.32 -20.20 -21.05
C ALA A 580 -16.37 -19.50 -21.91
N MET A 581 -16.66 -20.06 -23.09
CA MET A 581 -17.67 -19.54 -24.00
C MET A 581 -19.11 -19.66 -23.47
N LYS A 582 -19.37 -20.50 -22.46
CA LYS A 582 -20.69 -20.61 -21.80
C LYS A 582 -20.95 -19.52 -20.77
N ILE A 583 -19.94 -18.76 -20.37
CA ILE A 583 -20.06 -17.73 -19.35
C ILE A 583 -20.81 -16.51 -19.91
N PRO A 584 -21.87 -16.03 -19.24
CA PRO A 584 -22.61 -14.86 -19.69
C PRO A 584 -21.73 -13.64 -19.91
N GLY A 585 -21.82 -13.03 -21.09
CA GLY A 585 -21.05 -11.85 -21.49
C GLY A 585 -19.76 -12.17 -22.22
N VAL A 586 -19.32 -13.42 -22.32
CA VAL A 586 -18.24 -13.85 -23.23
C VAL A 586 -18.79 -13.96 -24.66
N THR A 587 -18.06 -13.37 -25.59
CA THR A 587 -18.52 -13.27 -26.98
C THR A 587 -17.68 -14.09 -27.96
N HIS A 588 -16.35 -14.03 -27.83
CA HIS A 588 -15.42 -14.66 -28.79
C HIS A 588 -14.15 -15.15 -28.11
N PHE A 589 -13.55 -16.15 -28.71
CA PHE A 589 -12.18 -16.60 -28.40
C PHE A 589 -11.42 -16.79 -29.71
N PHE A 590 -10.28 -16.11 -29.84
CA PHE A 590 -9.43 -16.12 -31.01
C PHE A 590 -8.10 -16.83 -30.70
N THR A 591 -7.57 -17.54 -31.70
CA THR A 591 -6.28 -18.25 -31.67
C THR A 591 -5.45 -17.91 -32.91
N ALA A 592 -4.28 -18.51 -33.06
CA ALA A 592 -3.45 -18.38 -34.27
C ALA A 592 -4.21 -18.72 -35.56
N LYS A 593 -5.21 -19.62 -35.50
CA LYS A 593 -6.01 -20.06 -36.67
C LYS A 593 -6.99 -18.97 -37.16
N ASP A 594 -7.30 -18.01 -36.32
CA ASP A 594 -8.29 -16.94 -36.61
C ASP A 594 -7.61 -15.71 -37.21
N ILE A 595 -6.26 -15.68 -37.29
CA ILE A 595 -5.51 -14.59 -37.89
C ILE A 595 -5.66 -14.67 -39.44
N ILE A 596 -6.27 -13.62 -40.00
CA ILE A 596 -6.52 -13.54 -41.44
C ILE A 596 -5.23 -13.33 -42.26
N GLY A 597 -4.22 -12.68 -41.67
CA GLY A 597 -2.93 -12.41 -42.26
C GLY A 597 -1.82 -13.36 -41.76
N GLU A 598 -0.60 -12.87 -41.78
CA GLU A 598 0.50 -13.57 -41.14
C GLU A 598 0.41 -13.48 -39.63
N ASN A 599 0.54 -14.61 -38.96
CA ASN A 599 0.63 -14.67 -37.50
C ASN A 599 2.00 -14.17 -37.00
N ASN A 600 2.32 -12.93 -37.34
CA ASN A 600 3.62 -12.30 -37.05
C ASN A 600 3.43 -10.80 -36.88
N TYR A 601 3.90 -10.22 -35.77
CA TYR A 601 3.80 -8.77 -35.54
C TYR A 601 5.06 -7.98 -35.94
N LYS A 602 6.13 -8.66 -36.35
CA LYS A 602 7.33 -8.00 -36.86
C LYS A 602 7.17 -7.69 -38.34
N VAL A 603 7.30 -6.41 -38.68
CA VAL A 603 7.45 -5.99 -40.05
C VAL A 603 8.89 -6.28 -40.48
N SER A 604 9.10 -7.22 -41.44
CA SER A 604 10.40 -7.40 -42.06
C SER A 604 10.70 -6.20 -42.96
N SER A 605 11.56 -5.29 -42.50
CA SER A 605 12.19 -4.34 -43.42
C SER A 605 13.28 -5.11 -44.20
N GLY A 606 13.36 -4.98 -45.53
CA GLY A 606 14.26 -5.76 -46.39
C GLY A 606 15.76 -5.69 -46.07
N LEU A 607 16.17 -4.89 -45.09
CA LEU A 607 17.54 -4.75 -44.56
C LEU A 607 17.85 -5.68 -43.38
N PHE A 608 16.84 -6.13 -42.62
CA PHE A 608 17.03 -6.98 -41.42
C PHE A 608 15.99 -8.09 -41.41
N GLN A 609 16.43 -9.34 -41.59
CA GLN A 609 15.60 -10.50 -41.37
C GLN A 609 15.61 -10.85 -39.88
N PHE A 610 14.57 -10.47 -39.16
CA PHE A 610 14.36 -10.94 -37.81
C PHE A 610 13.56 -12.26 -37.81
N PRO A 611 13.82 -13.19 -36.91
CA PRO A 611 12.98 -14.38 -36.78
C PRO A 611 11.52 -13.96 -36.55
N PRO A 612 10.53 -14.68 -37.08
CA PRO A 612 9.13 -14.37 -36.91
C PRO A 612 8.77 -14.36 -35.42
N HIS A 613 7.94 -13.40 -35.03
CA HIS A 613 7.35 -13.31 -33.69
C HIS A 613 5.86 -13.48 -33.82
N GLU A 614 5.37 -14.65 -33.44
CA GLU A 614 3.96 -15.00 -33.56
C GLU A 614 3.10 -14.10 -32.64
N LEU A 615 1.94 -13.68 -33.15
CA LEU A 615 0.90 -13.00 -32.35
C LEU A 615 0.29 -13.98 -31.34
N PHE A 616 -0.04 -15.17 -31.80
CA PHE A 616 -0.47 -16.29 -30.95
C PHE A 616 0.39 -17.51 -31.28
N VAL A 617 0.67 -18.32 -30.27
CA VAL A 617 1.42 -19.56 -30.45
C VAL A 617 0.76 -20.45 -31.50
N GLY A 618 1.45 -20.70 -32.59
CA GLY A 618 1.02 -21.65 -33.61
C GLY A 618 1.30 -23.10 -33.20
N LYS A 619 2.51 -23.38 -32.75
CA LYS A 619 2.97 -24.72 -32.34
C LYS A 619 3.98 -24.66 -31.20
N GLU A 620 5.09 -23.93 -31.38
CA GLU A 620 6.19 -23.93 -30.43
C GLU A 620 6.06 -22.81 -29.43
N VAL A 621 6.14 -23.11 -28.12
CA VAL A 621 6.16 -22.17 -27.02
C VAL A 621 7.60 -21.90 -26.64
N PHE A 622 8.06 -20.67 -26.81
CA PHE A 622 9.46 -20.30 -26.55
C PHE A 622 9.69 -19.74 -25.15
N TYR A 623 8.67 -19.11 -24.57
CA TYR A 623 8.78 -18.47 -23.24
C TYR A 623 7.44 -18.51 -22.49
N ALA A 624 7.52 -18.51 -21.17
CA ALA A 624 6.34 -18.36 -20.34
C ALA A 624 5.72 -16.97 -20.53
N GLY A 625 4.40 -16.89 -20.60
CA GLY A 625 3.67 -15.66 -20.92
C GLY A 625 3.49 -15.41 -22.42
N GLN A 626 3.83 -16.35 -23.29
CA GLN A 626 3.56 -16.24 -24.72
C GLN A 626 2.05 -16.39 -24.97
N PRO A 627 1.40 -15.49 -25.75
CA PRO A 627 -0.04 -15.56 -26.00
C PRO A 627 -0.44 -16.80 -26.81
N VAL A 628 -1.45 -17.53 -26.37
CA VAL A 628 -2.05 -18.67 -27.11
C VAL A 628 -3.42 -18.29 -27.69
N GLY A 629 -4.04 -17.23 -27.22
CA GLY A 629 -5.30 -16.74 -27.73
C GLY A 629 -5.76 -15.47 -27.05
N LEU A 630 -6.88 -14.94 -27.54
CA LEU A 630 -7.54 -13.73 -27.03
C LEU A 630 -9.01 -14.04 -26.75
N ILE A 631 -9.46 -13.78 -25.52
CA ILE A 631 -10.88 -13.88 -25.17
C ILE A 631 -11.51 -12.51 -25.11
N LEU A 632 -12.73 -12.35 -25.61
CA LEU A 632 -13.51 -11.12 -25.61
C LEU A 632 -14.75 -11.28 -24.74
N ALA A 633 -15.00 -10.24 -23.88
CA ALA A 633 -16.19 -10.17 -23.05
C ALA A 633 -16.74 -8.74 -22.97
N GLY A 634 -18.07 -8.63 -22.76
CA GLY A 634 -18.77 -7.34 -22.62
C GLY A 634 -18.46 -6.61 -21.32
N MET A 635 -17.82 -7.26 -20.33
CA MET A 635 -17.40 -6.66 -19.06
C MET A 635 -15.94 -6.97 -18.76
N HIS A 636 -15.22 -5.98 -18.27
CA HIS A 636 -13.83 -6.12 -17.82
C HIS A 636 -13.63 -7.21 -16.76
N SER A 637 -14.49 -7.25 -15.75
CA SER A 637 -14.44 -8.25 -14.67
C SER A 637 -14.61 -9.68 -15.20
N THR A 638 -15.49 -9.88 -16.19
CA THR A 638 -15.68 -11.19 -16.83
C THR A 638 -14.45 -11.63 -17.60
N ALA A 639 -13.83 -10.74 -18.39
CA ALA A 639 -12.60 -11.04 -19.11
C ALA A 639 -11.45 -11.40 -18.16
N MET A 640 -11.31 -10.70 -17.04
CA MET A 640 -10.28 -10.95 -16.02
C MET A 640 -10.53 -12.25 -15.24
N TYR A 641 -11.77 -12.53 -14.86
CA TYR A 641 -12.14 -13.78 -14.17
C TYR A 641 -11.76 -15.02 -14.99
N LEU A 642 -12.00 -14.96 -16.28
CA LEU A 642 -11.68 -16.06 -17.21
C LEU A 642 -10.20 -16.39 -17.24
N LEU A 643 -9.32 -15.39 -17.22
CA LEU A 643 -7.87 -15.60 -17.18
C LEU A 643 -7.40 -16.28 -15.90
N LEU A 644 -7.95 -15.86 -14.76
CA LEU A 644 -7.48 -16.30 -13.44
C LEU A 644 -7.99 -17.70 -13.06
N VAL A 645 -9.18 -18.09 -13.54
CA VAL A 645 -9.89 -19.27 -13.03
C VAL A 645 -10.03 -20.36 -14.09
N PHE A 646 -10.29 -20.01 -15.35
CA PHE A 646 -10.67 -21.00 -16.37
C PHE A 646 -9.51 -21.55 -17.20
N PHE A 647 -8.46 -20.76 -17.45
CA PHE A 647 -7.39 -21.18 -18.35
C PHE A 647 -6.17 -21.79 -17.63
N LYS A 648 -6.17 -21.79 -16.30
CA LYS A 648 -5.04 -22.31 -15.51
C LYS A 648 -4.66 -23.77 -15.82
N ASP A 649 -5.66 -24.60 -16.19
CA ASP A 649 -5.47 -26.03 -16.45
C ASP A 649 -5.95 -26.48 -17.86
N LYS A 650 -6.32 -25.54 -18.75
CA LYS A 650 -6.96 -25.82 -20.04
C LYS A 650 -6.04 -25.70 -21.25
N VAL A 651 -4.78 -25.33 -21.05
CA VAL A 651 -3.76 -25.31 -22.11
C VAL A 651 -2.93 -26.57 -21.99
N SER A 652 -3.12 -27.51 -22.94
CA SER A 652 -2.30 -28.73 -23.02
C SER A 652 -0.97 -28.40 -23.67
N LEU A 653 0.12 -28.67 -22.96
CA LEU A 653 1.50 -28.47 -23.40
C LEU A 653 2.24 -29.77 -23.31
N GLN A 654 2.97 -30.11 -24.39
CA GLN A 654 3.94 -31.19 -24.37
C GLN A 654 5.34 -30.60 -24.08
N TYR A 655 5.94 -31.06 -23.00
CA TYR A 655 7.27 -30.61 -22.58
C TYR A 655 8.37 -31.26 -23.37
N TYR A 656 9.33 -30.48 -23.88
CA TYR A 656 10.64 -31.01 -24.20
C TYR A 656 11.47 -31.06 -22.92
N LEU A 657 11.76 -32.26 -22.43
CA LEU A 657 12.68 -32.46 -21.32
C LEU A 657 14.11 -32.13 -21.77
N ILE A 658 14.50 -30.88 -21.73
CA ILE A 658 15.90 -30.50 -21.70
C ILE A 658 16.27 -30.37 -20.24
N LEU A 659 16.96 -31.38 -19.72
CA LEU A 659 17.58 -31.37 -18.40
C LEU A 659 18.64 -30.27 -18.34
N TYR A 660 18.24 -29.04 -17.93
CA TYR A 660 19.12 -28.08 -17.29
C TYR A 660 18.70 -28.01 -15.84
N SER A 661 19.53 -28.62 -14.97
CA SER A 661 19.48 -28.43 -13.53
C SER A 661 19.73 -26.96 -13.21
N ASP A 662 18.94 -26.44 -12.25
CA ASP A 662 19.14 -25.19 -11.53
C ASP A 662 18.80 -23.88 -12.23
N ILE A 663 17.52 -23.60 -12.47
CA ILE A 663 17.00 -22.23 -12.42
C ILE A 663 15.52 -22.28 -11.98
N ASP A 664 15.27 -21.82 -10.74
CA ASP A 664 13.94 -21.53 -10.23
C ASP A 664 13.38 -20.27 -10.87
N PHE A 665 12.31 -20.39 -11.67
CA PHE A 665 11.57 -19.26 -12.21
C PHE A 665 10.31 -19.01 -11.38
N THR A 666 10.28 -17.87 -10.71
CA THR A 666 9.11 -17.31 -10.03
C THR A 666 8.30 -16.43 -10.98
N TRP A 667 7.00 -16.64 -11.00
CA TRP A 667 6.01 -16.11 -11.93
C TRP A 667 5.75 -14.60 -11.80
N VAL A 668 5.80 -13.89 -12.92
CA VAL A 668 5.16 -12.57 -13.07
C VAL A 668 4.15 -12.67 -14.21
N ILE A 669 2.86 -12.68 -13.87
CA ILE A 669 1.79 -12.58 -14.87
C ILE A 669 1.67 -11.11 -15.25
N ILE A 670 2.20 -10.74 -16.43
CA ILE A 670 1.96 -9.42 -17.02
C ILE A 670 0.69 -9.54 -17.87
N ILE A 671 -0.38 -8.92 -17.41
CA ILE A 671 -1.66 -8.90 -18.12
C ILE A 671 -1.72 -7.62 -18.96
N PHE A 672 -1.72 -7.77 -20.27
CA PHE A 672 -2.04 -6.68 -21.20
C PHE A 672 -3.54 -6.70 -21.49
N LEU A 673 -4.21 -5.62 -21.18
CA LEU A 673 -5.59 -5.38 -21.58
C LEU A 673 -5.58 -4.51 -22.83
N PHE A 674 -6.19 -5.00 -23.87
CA PHE A 674 -6.45 -4.23 -25.08
C PHE A 674 -7.93 -3.81 -25.10
N ARG A 675 -8.16 -2.59 -25.48
CA ARG A 675 -9.50 -2.07 -25.79
C ARG A 675 -9.68 -2.22 -27.30
N ILE A 676 -10.70 -3.00 -27.69
CA ILE A 676 -11.02 -3.23 -29.10
C ILE A 676 -12.24 -2.39 -29.43
N ILE A 677 -12.09 -1.54 -30.43
CA ILE A 677 -13.14 -0.65 -30.95
C ILE A 677 -14.06 -1.43 -31.91
#